data_aa0c52993a67b7b51bbf16453f24ce59
#
_entry.id   aa0c52993a67b7b51bbf16453f24ce59
#
_cell.length_a   1.000
_cell.length_b   1.000
_cell.length_c   1.000
_cell.angle_alpha   90.00
_cell.angle_beta   90.00
_cell.angle_gamma   90.00
#
_symmetry.space_group_name_H-M   'P 1'
#
loop_
_entity.id
_entity.type
_entity.pdbx_description
1 polymer ?
#
loop_
_entity_poly.entity_id
_entity_poly.type
_entity_poly.pdbx_seq_one_letter_code
_entity_poly.pdbx_strand_id
1 'polypeptide(L)'
;MNAKRIRNGRRLTALLLCLLLMLSGAPLQALAADAQTDVVTCTDPTNADVAITYDYDTQTLTVSGSGRFSGQVLGADGSTAVNMLDAFSVSQLVVEEGITAIGPEGATVYSIADSETNTIYLPDSLTAENFSCKGASNLCEIRLPAGMHTLRDGMFDGCTWLETLNMPQGVTEIGKRTFGGCKSLDVELPPQLERIGDKAFYRSGIKNAILPDTVRSIGSGAFEQTRSMVSATLPTTITAVPERMFYASYVERVSLPVGLQSIGKAAFFNCMHLTDLQLPEGLITIEDSAFSGCTVLKELTLPGSLKHVGEKVFGGSNIEIVHVEEGITELAPVMFADCPLTQVDLPNTLTTIQDAAFYNCTKLKEITLPNSVTQLGEGVFQGCSSLSQVRLSENLKTLPTSTFDGCKALTEFDFAGITEIGEEAFQNTGIQILDLPTTVKTLGESAFAHSALQEIWSLGGVETLPTDVFAYTQIQTFDIPQGLYIAPGAFEYSALQKVATGIDVMEINDGAFRNCRKLTSVELNEDVTRIGDNAFRACTALTSIDFPESLVSIGDYAFYTSGLTSLVVPNTVQQMGRMAFAGSALTEVSVVSGVKTLGDYAFAGCNATFRLPMSLTEMGKYPLGFTASENDGNVTVFKMEDVTVIAPAASESIRYAKENELKYKMIGPEDTDFNEENYLYGTVGDGDWYFDKRTGALSTNATNVGTKQGFYFTNGQLWKYKQAGVRSV
;
A
#
# COMPACT_ATOMS: atom_id res chain seq x y z
N MET A 1 -39.89 -47.39 -6.52
CA MET A 1 -39.96 -48.08 -7.83
C MET A 1 -38.65 -48.07 -8.61
N ASN A 2 -37.75 -47.13 -8.37
CA ASN A 2 -36.47 -47.08 -9.11
C ASN A 2 -35.39 -48.07 -8.60
N ALA A 3 -35.32 -48.36 -7.29
CA ALA A 3 -34.34 -49.28 -6.72
C ALA A 3 -34.48 -50.73 -7.23
N LYS A 4 -35.70 -51.20 -7.41
CA LYS A 4 -35.94 -52.57 -7.95
C LYS A 4 -35.60 -52.70 -9.44
N ARG A 5 -35.71 -51.62 -10.22
CA ARG A 5 -35.30 -51.61 -11.67
C ARG A 5 -33.80 -51.52 -11.83
N ILE A 6 -33.10 -50.80 -10.99
CA ILE A 6 -31.64 -50.71 -10.99
C ILE A 6 -31.02 -52.04 -10.51
N ARG A 7 -31.64 -52.66 -9.47
CA ARG A 7 -31.24 -53.98 -8.93
C ARG A 7 -31.39 -55.09 -9.99
N ASN A 8 -32.49 -55.11 -10.75
CA ASN A 8 -32.70 -56.10 -11.82
C ASN A 8 -31.77 -55.83 -13.04
N GLY A 9 -31.44 -54.62 -13.34
CA GLY A 9 -30.47 -54.28 -14.41
C GLY A 9 -29.05 -54.72 -14.08
N ARG A 10 -28.61 -54.54 -12.84
CA ARG A 10 -27.28 -54.96 -12.36
C ARG A 10 -27.15 -56.48 -12.23
N ARG A 11 -28.22 -57.16 -11.79
CA ARG A 11 -28.29 -58.65 -11.80
C ARG A 11 -28.20 -59.21 -13.21
N LEU A 12 -28.81 -58.55 -14.20
CA LEU A 12 -28.73 -58.98 -15.60
C LEU A 12 -27.33 -58.80 -16.20
N THR A 13 -26.62 -57.73 -15.80
CA THR A 13 -25.22 -57.50 -16.25
C THR A 13 -24.25 -58.51 -15.64
N ALA A 14 -24.42 -58.85 -14.35
CA ALA A 14 -23.59 -59.86 -13.68
C ALA A 14 -23.86 -61.28 -14.22
N LEU A 15 -25.12 -61.61 -14.42
CA LEU A 15 -25.50 -62.92 -15.07
C LEU A 15 -25.01 -62.97 -16.53
N LEU A 16 -25.04 -61.82 -17.28
CA LEU A 16 -24.48 -61.73 -18.62
C LEU A 16 -22.97 -61.87 -18.61
N LEU A 17 -22.26 -61.28 -17.62
CA LEU A 17 -20.81 -61.41 -17.44
C LEU A 17 -20.43 -62.85 -17.12
N CYS A 18 -21.12 -63.54 -16.22
CA CYS A 18 -20.93 -64.96 -15.92
C CYS A 18 -21.26 -65.87 -17.12
N LEU A 19 -22.33 -65.55 -17.89
CA LEU A 19 -22.67 -66.29 -19.10
C LEU A 19 -21.68 -66.08 -20.27
N LEU A 20 -21.13 -64.87 -20.44
CA LEU A 20 -20.10 -64.52 -21.41
C LEU A 20 -18.77 -65.21 -21.06
N LEU A 21 -18.42 -65.30 -19.79
CA LEU A 21 -17.25 -66.01 -19.29
C LEU A 21 -17.36 -67.52 -19.52
N MET A 22 -18.57 -68.11 -19.41
CA MET A 22 -18.81 -69.55 -19.75
C MET A 22 -18.74 -69.83 -21.26
N LEU A 23 -18.99 -68.87 -22.12
CA LEU A 23 -18.95 -69.02 -23.57
C LEU A 23 -17.55 -68.88 -24.18
N SER A 24 -16.54 -68.36 -23.44
CA SER A 24 -15.18 -68.07 -23.95
C SER A 24 -14.19 -69.26 -23.83
N GLY A 25 -14.58 -70.42 -23.27
CA GLY A 25 -13.79 -71.65 -23.29
C GLY A 25 -12.51 -71.62 -22.43
N ALA A 26 -12.31 -70.64 -21.55
CA ALA A 26 -11.20 -70.64 -20.61
C ALA A 26 -11.52 -71.55 -19.41
N PRO A 27 -10.52 -72.21 -18.79
CA PRO A 27 -10.75 -73.05 -17.60
C PRO A 27 -11.02 -72.17 -16.39
N LEU A 28 -12.22 -71.62 -16.30
CA LEU A 28 -12.73 -71.03 -15.13
C LEU A 28 -13.47 -72.11 -14.34
N GLN A 29 -12.96 -72.46 -13.18
CA GLN A 29 -13.78 -73.00 -12.12
C GLN A 29 -14.62 -71.85 -11.54
N ALA A 30 -15.58 -71.37 -12.35
CA ALA A 30 -16.63 -70.50 -11.83
C ALA A 30 -17.59 -71.38 -11.05
N LEU A 31 -17.56 -71.28 -9.74
CA LEU A 31 -18.57 -71.90 -8.92
C LEU A 31 -19.87 -71.11 -9.09
N ALA A 32 -20.95 -71.85 -9.30
CA ALA A 32 -22.26 -71.43 -9.64
C ALA A 32 -22.77 -70.24 -8.77
N ALA A 33 -23.34 -69.23 -9.46
CA ALA A 33 -24.25 -68.32 -8.80
C ALA A 33 -25.42 -69.15 -8.21
N ASP A 34 -25.52 -69.22 -6.92
CA ASP A 34 -26.68 -69.82 -6.27
C ASP A 34 -27.89 -68.91 -6.56
N ALA A 35 -28.86 -69.44 -7.30
CA ALA A 35 -30.02 -68.67 -7.75
C ALA A 35 -30.92 -68.14 -6.63
N GLN A 36 -30.58 -68.40 -5.38
CA GLN A 36 -31.29 -67.98 -4.17
C GLN A 36 -30.48 -66.92 -3.33
N THR A 37 -29.20 -66.72 -3.59
CA THR A 37 -28.37 -65.78 -2.87
C THR A 37 -27.91 -64.64 -3.80
N ASP A 38 -27.90 -63.40 -3.29
CA ASP A 38 -27.39 -62.23 -3.99
C ASP A 38 -25.85 -62.16 -3.94
N VAL A 39 -25.17 -63.31 -3.92
CA VAL A 39 -23.74 -63.47 -3.74
C VAL A 39 -23.09 -64.11 -4.97
N VAL A 40 -21.99 -63.54 -5.44
CA VAL A 40 -21.14 -64.08 -6.53
C VAL A 40 -19.75 -64.41 -5.97
N THR A 41 -19.24 -65.59 -6.24
CA THR A 41 -17.88 -66.00 -5.87
C THR A 41 -17.07 -66.33 -7.10
N CYS A 42 -15.82 -65.86 -7.16
CA CYS A 42 -14.84 -66.17 -8.19
C CYS A 42 -13.43 -66.33 -7.55
N THR A 43 -12.47 -66.80 -8.32
CA THR A 43 -11.05 -66.88 -7.90
C THR A 43 -10.25 -65.79 -8.55
N ASP A 44 -9.18 -65.36 -7.89
CA ASP A 44 -8.21 -64.44 -8.50
C ASP A 44 -7.57 -65.07 -9.75
N PRO A 45 -7.56 -64.39 -10.88
CA PRO A 45 -7.03 -64.93 -12.16
C PRO A 45 -5.56 -65.30 -12.13
N THR A 46 -4.78 -64.70 -11.22
CA THR A 46 -3.34 -64.92 -11.07
C THR A 46 -2.96 -65.82 -9.89
N ASN A 47 -3.90 -66.06 -8.96
CA ASN A 47 -3.68 -66.88 -7.77
C ASN A 47 -4.93 -67.68 -7.44
N ALA A 48 -4.93 -68.98 -7.75
CA ALA A 48 -6.06 -69.87 -7.53
C ALA A 48 -6.38 -70.12 -6.05
N ASP A 49 -5.45 -69.83 -5.14
CA ASP A 49 -5.64 -69.96 -3.71
C ASP A 49 -6.37 -68.76 -3.11
N VAL A 50 -6.72 -67.73 -3.91
CA VAL A 50 -7.46 -66.55 -3.49
C VAL A 50 -8.88 -66.60 -4.03
N ALA A 51 -9.86 -66.63 -3.15
CA ALA A 51 -11.28 -66.56 -3.47
C ALA A 51 -11.81 -65.14 -3.24
N ILE A 52 -12.70 -64.73 -4.14
CA ILE A 52 -13.30 -63.40 -4.13
C ILE A 52 -14.80 -63.57 -4.10
N THR A 53 -15.47 -63.02 -3.10
CA THR A 53 -16.93 -63.12 -2.93
C THR A 53 -17.53 -61.71 -2.90
N TYR A 54 -18.51 -61.44 -3.75
CA TYR A 54 -19.25 -60.18 -3.77
C TYR A 54 -20.71 -60.40 -3.45
N ASP A 55 -21.19 -59.70 -2.40
CA ASP A 55 -22.58 -59.66 -1.98
C ASP A 55 -23.23 -58.37 -2.51
N TYR A 56 -24.22 -58.52 -3.37
CA TYR A 56 -24.94 -57.41 -3.99
C TYR A 56 -25.89 -56.67 -3.02
N ASP A 57 -26.39 -57.30 -1.97
CA ASP A 57 -27.29 -56.67 -1.01
C ASP A 57 -26.53 -55.73 -0.07
N THR A 58 -25.39 -56.16 0.39
CA THR A 58 -24.51 -55.39 1.28
C THR A 58 -23.47 -54.58 0.54
N GLN A 59 -23.29 -54.84 -0.76
CA GLN A 59 -22.18 -54.28 -1.59
C GLN A 59 -20.79 -54.57 -0.95
N THR A 60 -20.65 -55.77 -0.35
CA THR A 60 -19.43 -56.20 0.32
C THR A 60 -18.61 -57.10 -0.60
N LEU A 61 -17.35 -56.71 -0.79
CA LEU A 61 -16.35 -57.54 -1.43
C LEU A 61 -15.47 -58.20 -0.37
N THR A 62 -15.47 -59.52 -0.31
CA THR A 62 -14.63 -60.28 0.59
C THR A 62 -13.56 -61.04 -0.20
N VAL A 63 -12.30 -60.88 0.21
CA VAL A 63 -11.13 -61.56 -0.35
C VAL A 63 -10.59 -62.50 0.72
N SER A 64 -10.57 -63.79 0.42
CA SER A 64 -10.12 -64.83 1.35
C SER A 64 -9.11 -65.77 0.68
N GLY A 65 -8.40 -66.57 1.46
CA GLY A 65 -7.42 -67.52 0.96
C GLY A 65 -5.97 -67.15 1.35
N SER A 66 -5.00 -67.44 0.48
CA SER A 66 -3.60 -67.18 0.84
C SER A 66 -2.75 -66.61 -0.29
N GLY A 67 -1.76 -65.81 0.08
CA GLY A 67 -0.81 -65.22 -0.84
C GLY A 67 -1.22 -63.83 -1.36
N ARG A 68 -0.92 -63.54 -2.64
CA ARG A 68 -1.20 -62.25 -3.26
C ARG A 68 -2.60 -62.21 -3.88
N PHE A 69 -3.35 -61.16 -3.58
CA PHE A 69 -4.55 -60.76 -4.29
C PHE A 69 -4.19 -59.73 -5.38
N SER A 70 -4.40 -60.08 -6.67
CA SER A 70 -4.02 -59.20 -7.79
C SER A 70 -4.89 -57.95 -7.89
N GLY A 71 -6.07 -57.97 -7.35
CA GLY A 71 -7.04 -56.86 -7.47
C GLY A 71 -7.66 -56.72 -8.84
N GLN A 72 -7.38 -57.63 -9.75
CA GLN A 72 -7.86 -57.62 -11.15
C GLN A 72 -8.83 -58.75 -11.43
N VAL A 73 -9.81 -58.47 -12.25
CA VAL A 73 -10.71 -59.44 -12.88
C VAL A 73 -10.50 -59.38 -14.38
N LEU A 74 -10.58 -60.51 -15.06
CA LEU A 74 -10.62 -60.53 -16.52
C LEU A 74 -11.93 -59.88 -17.00
N GLY A 75 -11.85 -58.86 -17.89
CA GLY A 75 -13.00 -58.27 -18.51
C GLY A 75 -13.80 -59.23 -19.37
N ALA A 76 -14.95 -58.81 -19.86
CA ALA A 76 -15.84 -59.62 -20.71
C ALA A 76 -15.20 -60.16 -22.00
N ASP A 77 -14.08 -59.64 -22.44
CA ASP A 77 -13.30 -60.09 -23.57
C ASP A 77 -12.30 -61.22 -23.26
N GLY A 78 -12.19 -61.60 -22.00
CA GLY A 78 -11.27 -62.63 -21.50
C GLY A 78 -9.79 -62.29 -21.61
N SER A 79 -9.45 -61.03 -21.99
CA SER A 79 -8.08 -60.59 -22.24
C SER A 79 -7.66 -59.34 -21.49
N THR A 80 -8.62 -58.50 -21.13
CA THR A 80 -8.33 -57.20 -20.47
C THR A 80 -8.49 -57.37 -18.96
N ALA A 81 -7.45 -57.11 -18.19
CA ALA A 81 -7.54 -57.05 -16.73
C ALA A 81 -8.21 -55.76 -16.29
N VAL A 82 -9.30 -55.85 -15.55
CA VAL A 82 -10.09 -54.74 -15.00
C VAL A 82 -9.93 -54.70 -13.50
N ASN A 83 -9.78 -53.50 -12.91
CA ASN A 83 -9.78 -53.35 -11.48
C ASN A 83 -11.15 -53.77 -10.92
N MET A 84 -11.16 -54.60 -9.88
CA MET A 84 -12.42 -55.14 -9.32
C MET A 84 -13.33 -54.03 -8.74
N LEU A 85 -12.75 -52.95 -8.25
CA LEU A 85 -13.53 -51.82 -7.77
C LEU A 85 -14.28 -51.11 -8.91
N ASP A 86 -13.73 -51.12 -10.15
CA ASP A 86 -14.42 -50.62 -11.35
C ASP A 86 -15.49 -51.60 -11.84
N ALA A 87 -15.32 -52.89 -11.55
CA ALA A 87 -16.26 -53.96 -11.96
C ALA A 87 -17.48 -54.05 -11.03
N PHE A 88 -17.30 -53.73 -9.74
CA PHE A 88 -18.32 -53.81 -8.70
C PHE A 88 -18.43 -52.47 -7.97
N SER A 89 -19.67 -52.08 -7.61
CA SER A 89 -19.90 -50.94 -6.69
C SER A 89 -19.60 -51.42 -5.25
N VAL A 90 -18.32 -51.29 -4.82
CA VAL A 90 -17.87 -51.81 -3.54
C VAL A 90 -18.07 -50.78 -2.43
N SER A 91 -19.07 -51.01 -1.55
CA SER A 91 -19.27 -50.20 -0.32
C SER A 91 -18.33 -50.65 0.79
N GLN A 92 -18.10 -51.95 0.92
CA GLN A 92 -17.21 -52.53 1.92
C GLN A 92 -16.21 -53.50 1.31
N LEU A 93 -14.93 -53.33 1.63
CA LEU A 93 -13.87 -54.26 1.29
C LEU A 93 -13.37 -54.98 2.53
N VAL A 94 -13.47 -56.32 2.55
CA VAL A 94 -12.93 -57.16 3.62
C VAL A 94 -11.87 -58.08 3.03
N VAL A 95 -10.66 -57.96 3.52
CA VAL A 95 -9.56 -58.88 3.19
C VAL A 95 -9.24 -59.70 4.41
N GLU A 96 -9.34 -61.01 4.26
CA GLU A 96 -9.18 -61.96 5.39
C GLU A 96 -7.71 -62.38 5.60
N GLU A 97 -7.43 -62.93 6.77
CA GLU A 97 -6.11 -63.45 7.13
C GLU A 97 -5.61 -64.51 6.12
N GLY A 98 -4.31 -64.48 5.80
CA GLY A 98 -3.67 -65.30 4.80
C GLY A 98 -3.28 -64.52 3.52
N ILE A 99 -3.95 -63.41 3.26
CA ILE A 99 -3.54 -62.51 2.14
C ILE A 99 -2.33 -61.72 2.57
N THR A 100 -1.24 -61.79 1.81
CA THR A 100 0.05 -61.19 2.14
C THR A 100 0.40 -59.97 1.30
N ALA A 101 -0.25 -59.76 0.14
CA ALA A 101 -0.07 -58.63 -0.74
C ALA A 101 -1.34 -58.32 -1.54
N ILE A 102 -1.55 -57.05 -1.90
CA ILE A 102 -2.65 -56.58 -2.75
C ILE A 102 -2.06 -55.86 -3.98
N GLY A 103 -2.69 -56.08 -5.14
CA GLY A 103 -2.30 -55.47 -6.42
C GLY A 103 -1.42 -56.39 -7.25
N PRO A 104 -1.22 -56.05 -8.56
CA PRO A 104 -0.40 -56.77 -9.49
C PRO A 104 1.03 -56.91 -8.99
N GLU A 105 1.73 -58.01 -9.43
CA GLU A 105 3.14 -58.19 -9.11
C GLU A 105 3.97 -57.02 -9.67
N GLY A 106 4.87 -56.47 -8.85
CA GLY A 106 5.70 -55.31 -9.20
C GLY A 106 4.99 -53.96 -9.18
N ALA A 107 3.70 -53.89 -8.82
CA ALA A 107 3.04 -52.60 -8.65
C ALA A 107 3.66 -51.81 -7.49
N THR A 108 4.03 -50.55 -7.77
CA THR A 108 4.59 -49.65 -6.76
C THR A 108 3.52 -49.04 -5.90
N VAL A 109 2.33 -48.82 -6.46
CA VAL A 109 1.11 -48.34 -5.75
C VAL A 109 -0.11 -48.97 -6.42
N TYR A 110 -1.06 -49.45 -5.64
CA TYR A 110 -2.31 -50.03 -6.13
C TYR A 110 -3.51 -49.41 -5.35
N SER A 111 -4.51 -48.90 -6.09
CA SER A 111 -5.71 -48.32 -5.47
C SER A 111 -6.67 -49.41 -5.05
N ILE A 112 -7.04 -49.45 -3.76
CA ILE A 112 -7.96 -50.43 -3.17
C ILE A 112 -9.32 -49.83 -2.82
N ALA A 113 -9.54 -48.56 -3.13
CA ALA A 113 -10.78 -47.84 -2.84
C ALA A 113 -11.10 -46.83 -3.90
N ASP A 114 -12.36 -46.54 -4.10
CA ASP A 114 -12.90 -45.49 -4.96
C ASP A 114 -13.88 -44.59 -4.18
N SER A 115 -14.63 -43.75 -4.89
CA SER A 115 -15.64 -42.86 -4.29
C SER A 115 -16.86 -43.54 -3.72
N GLU A 116 -17.09 -44.83 -3.98
CA GLU A 116 -18.24 -45.62 -3.47
C GLU A 116 -17.87 -46.42 -2.21
N THR A 117 -16.55 -46.60 -1.96
CA THR A 117 -16.07 -47.40 -0.81
C THR A 117 -16.21 -46.66 0.51
N ASN A 118 -16.91 -47.27 1.48
CA ASN A 118 -17.17 -46.69 2.81
C ASN A 118 -16.29 -47.32 3.90
N THR A 119 -16.02 -48.63 3.83
CA THR A 119 -15.24 -49.34 4.86
C THR A 119 -14.24 -50.30 4.27
N ILE A 120 -13.06 -50.43 4.92
CA ILE A 120 -12.00 -51.37 4.50
C ILE A 120 -11.42 -52.04 5.72
N TYR A 121 -11.36 -53.38 5.68
CA TYR A 121 -10.71 -54.21 6.71
C TYR A 121 -9.56 -54.99 6.09
N LEU A 122 -8.33 -54.67 6.51
CA LEU A 122 -7.11 -55.33 6.05
C LEU A 122 -6.56 -56.25 7.15
N PRO A 123 -6.04 -57.45 6.80
CA PRO A 123 -5.54 -58.41 7.76
C PRO A 123 -4.13 -58.09 8.25
N ASP A 124 -3.76 -58.63 9.41
CA ASP A 124 -2.40 -58.49 9.95
C ASP A 124 -1.36 -59.33 9.18
N SER A 125 -1.79 -60.31 8.38
CA SER A 125 -0.96 -61.06 7.43
C SER A 125 -0.47 -60.23 6.23
N LEU A 126 -1.10 -59.04 5.97
CA LEU A 126 -0.71 -58.22 4.85
C LEU A 126 0.62 -57.46 5.15
N THR A 127 1.70 -57.88 4.45
CA THR A 127 3.03 -57.36 4.65
C THR A 127 3.43 -56.30 3.60
N ALA A 128 2.66 -56.25 2.51
CA ALA A 128 2.92 -55.29 1.42
C ALA A 128 2.22 -53.96 1.70
N GLU A 129 3.00 -52.87 1.84
CA GLU A 129 2.52 -51.50 2.13
C GLU A 129 2.25 -50.71 0.84
N ASN A 130 2.00 -51.35 -0.32
CA ASN A 130 1.89 -50.69 -1.61
C ASN A 130 0.45 -50.30 -2.03
N PHE A 131 -0.52 -50.37 -1.14
CA PHE A 131 -1.89 -49.94 -1.44
C PHE A 131 -2.14 -48.47 -1.15
N SER A 132 -3.20 -47.93 -1.76
CA SER A 132 -3.63 -46.55 -1.61
C SER A 132 -5.15 -46.44 -1.63
N CYS A 133 -5.72 -45.56 -0.80
CA CYS A 133 -7.11 -45.16 -0.81
C CYS A 133 -7.30 -43.72 -1.28
N LYS A 134 -6.34 -43.19 -2.02
CA LYS A 134 -6.35 -41.82 -2.50
C LYS A 134 -7.61 -41.52 -3.30
N GLY A 135 -8.32 -40.43 -2.90
CA GLY A 135 -9.56 -40.01 -3.55
C GLY A 135 -10.82 -40.77 -3.16
N ALA A 136 -10.74 -41.78 -2.27
CA ALA A 136 -11.91 -42.46 -1.72
C ALA A 136 -12.68 -41.51 -0.79
N SER A 137 -13.44 -40.61 -1.37
CA SER A 137 -14.08 -39.50 -0.65
C SER A 137 -15.14 -39.96 0.38
N ASN A 138 -15.78 -41.13 0.19
CA ASN A 138 -16.80 -41.70 1.07
C ASN A 138 -16.23 -42.68 2.07
N LEU A 139 -14.93 -42.97 2.05
CA LEU A 139 -14.31 -43.88 3.02
C LEU A 139 -14.43 -43.30 4.44
N CYS A 140 -15.14 -43.99 5.32
CA CYS A 140 -15.40 -43.59 6.69
C CYS A 140 -14.52 -44.36 7.69
N GLU A 141 -14.22 -45.62 7.41
CA GLU A 141 -13.47 -46.51 8.29
C GLU A 141 -12.47 -47.37 7.55
N ILE A 142 -11.26 -47.45 8.09
CA ILE A 142 -10.25 -48.40 7.63
C ILE A 142 -9.50 -49.02 8.80
N ARG A 143 -9.39 -50.37 8.79
CA ARG A 143 -8.49 -51.12 9.65
C ARG A 143 -7.22 -51.45 8.88
N LEU A 144 -6.10 -50.96 9.36
CA LEU A 144 -4.75 -51.21 8.82
C LEU A 144 -4.09 -52.41 9.50
N PRO A 145 -3.17 -53.12 8.82
CA PRO A 145 -2.36 -54.17 9.43
C PRO A 145 -1.52 -53.63 10.60
N ALA A 146 -1.48 -54.36 11.71
CA ALA A 146 -0.73 -53.95 12.90
C ALA A 146 0.79 -53.88 12.66
N GLY A 147 1.32 -54.65 11.69
CA GLY A 147 2.73 -54.71 11.32
C GLY A 147 3.22 -53.56 10.38
N MET A 148 2.38 -52.58 10.04
CA MET A 148 2.82 -51.47 9.17
C MET A 148 3.81 -50.56 9.88
N HIS A 149 4.86 -50.16 9.14
CA HIS A 149 5.89 -49.22 9.58
C HIS A 149 5.85 -47.91 8.83
N THR A 150 5.28 -47.86 7.64
CA THR A 150 5.23 -46.68 6.79
C THR A 150 3.83 -46.43 6.25
N LEU A 151 3.32 -45.21 6.45
CA LEU A 151 2.17 -44.70 5.71
C LEU A 151 2.67 -43.87 4.57
N ARG A 152 2.46 -44.35 3.33
CA ARG A 152 3.05 -43.79 2.11
C ARG A 152 2.48 -42.43 1.73
N ASP A 153 3.21 -41.76 0.80
CA ASP A 153 2.78 -40.50 0.19
C ASP A 153 1.38 -40.61 -0.41
N GLY A 154 0.51 -39.71 0.02
CA GLY A 154 -0.86 -39.58 -0.46
C GLY A 154 -1.78 -40.78 -0.20
N MET A 155 -1.42 -41.71 0.67
CA MET A 155 -2.16 -42.98 0.90
C MET A 155 -3.66 -42.76 1.09
N PHE A 156 -4.05 -41.71 1.83
CA PHE A 156 -5.45 -41.32 2.13
C PHE A 156 -5.78 -39.92 1.61
N ASP A 157 -4.99 -39.36 0.67
CA ASP A 157 -5.21 -37.99 0.17
C ASP A 157 -6.59 -37.86 -0.49
N GLY A 158 -7.46 -37.04 0.11
CA GLY A 158 -8.83 -36.84 -0.35
C GLY A 158 -9.89 -37.76 0.25
N CYS A 159 -9.57 -38.61 1.25
CA CYS A 159 -10.55 -39.37 2.00
C CYS A 159 -11.33 -38.47 2.99
N THR A 160 -12.27 -37.71 2.47
CA THR A 160 -12.89 -36.58 3.17
C THR A 160 -13.69 -37.00 4.41
N TRP A 161 -14.31 -38.16 4.37
CA TRP A 161 -15.15 -38.67 5.40
C TRP A 161 -14.49 -39.74 6.31
N LEU A 162 -13.17 -39.96 6.15
CA LEU A 162 -12.45 -40.89 6.99
C LEU A 162 -12.48 -40.41 8.45
N GLU A 163 -13.18 -41.17 9.28
CA GLU A 163 -13.38 -40.89 10.72
C GLU A 163 -12.62 -41.87 11.60
N THR A 164 -12.65 -43.16 11.22
CA THR A 164 -12.09 -44.26 12.00
C THR A 164 -10.90 -44.88 11.30
N LEU A 165 -9.74 -44.79 11.95
CA LEU A 165 -8.51 -45.43 11.53
C LEU A 165 -7.79 -45.99 12.74
N ASN A 166 -7.51 -47.30 12.76
CA ASN A 166 -6.62 -47.86 13.77
C ASN A 166 -5.18 -47.55 13.38
N MET A 167 -4.55 -46.58 14.01
CA MET A 167 -3.14 -46.22 13.74
C MET A 167 -2.22 -47.33 14.25
N PRO A 168 -1.46 -48.04 13.37
CA PRO A 168 -0.55 -49.08 13.83
C PRO A 168 0.57 -48.47 14.69
N GLN A 169 0.82 -49.06 15.84
CA GLN A 169 1.75 -48.51 16.84
C GLN A 169 3.22 -48.57 16.39
N GLY A 170 3.56 -49.41 15.40
CA GLY A 170 4.87 -49.54 14.81
C GLY A 170 5.21 -48.54 13.72
N VAL A 171 4.30 -47.64 13.38
CA VAL A 171 4.52 -46.66 12.29
C VAL A 171 5.62 -45.67 12.69
N THR A 172 6.67 -45.62 11.89
CA THR A 172 7.81 -44.73 12.05
C THR A 172 7.80 -43.58 11.04
N GLU A 173 7.04 -43.68 9.95
CA GLU A 173 6.97 -42.69 8.89
C GLU A 173 5.55 -42.45 8.38
N ILE A 174 5.16 -41.17 8.34
CA ILE A 174 3.94 -40.68 7.68
C ILE A 174 4.40 -39.84 6.50
N GLY A 175 4.13 -40.30 5.27
CA GLY A 175 4.58 -39.70 4.03
C GLY A 175 3.92 -38.36 3.70
N LYS A 176 4.34 -37.79 2.58
CA LYS A 176 3.80 -36.55 2.05
C LYS A 176 2.30 -36.66 1.74
N ARG A 177 1.49 -35.69 2.23
CA ARG A 177 0.06 -35.63 1.98
C ARG A 177 -0.70 -36.91 2.36
N THR A 178 -0.18 -37.75 3.22
CA THR A 178 -0.81 -39.03 3.56
C THR A 178 -2.28 -38.86 3.99
N PHE A 179 -2.55 -37.90 4.84
CA PHE A 179 -3.90 -37.54 5.31
C PHE A 179 -4.39 -36.21 4.73
N GLY A 180 -3.91 -35.83 3.56
CA GLY A 180 -4.30 -34.61 2.89
C GLY A 180 -5.80 -34.59 2.60
N GLY A 181 -6.54 -33.61 3.16
CA GLY A 181 -7.99 -33.49 2.95
C GLY A 181 -8.88 -34.46 3.72
N CYS A 182 -8.36 -35.26 4.64
CA CYS A 182 -9.13 -36.14 5.56
C CYS A 182 -9.80 -35.28 6.65
N LYS A 183 -10.84 -34.55 6.31
CA LYS A 183 -11.44 -33.52 7.16
C LYS A 183 -12.10 -34.05 8.43
N SER A 184 -12.58 -35.31 8.43
CA SER A 184 -13.25 -35.95 9.57
C SER A 184 -12.28 -36.67 10.48
N LEU A 185 -11.04 -36.92 10.04
CA LEU A 185 -10.09 -37.78 10.75
C LEU A 185 -9.50 -37.05 11.96
N ASP A 186 -9.77 -37.60 13.13
CA ASP A 186 -9.11 -37.27 14.38
C ASP A 186 -8.34 -38.51 14.87
N VAL A 187 -7.01 -38.44 14.85
CA VAL A 187 -6.16 -39.62 15.09
C VAL A 187 -5.02 -39.25 16.06
N GLU A 188 -4.69 -40.20 16.94
CA GLU A 188 -3.49 -40.12 17.77
C GLU A 188 -2.27 -40.56 16.99
N LEU A 189 -1.16 -39.83 17.17
CA LEU A 189 0.10 -40.14 16.48
C LEU A 189 0.81 -41.34 17.14
N PRO A 190 1.40 -42.25 16.35
CA PRO A 190 2.04 -43.43 16.89
C PRO A 190 3.30 -43.12 17.69
N PRO A 191 3.59 -43.85 18.79
CA PRO A 191 4.70 -43.49 19.70
C PRO A 191 6.09 -43.74 19.13
N GLN A 192 6.22 -44.47 18.03
CA GLN A 192 7.48 -44.76 17.34
C GLN A 192 7.72 -43.85 16.13
N LEU A 193 6.86 -42.82 15.93
CA LEU A 193 6.95 -41.93 14.78
C LEU A 193 8.28 -41.18 14.77
N GLU A 194 9.02 -41.27 13.66
CA GLU A 194 10.31 -40.59 13.45
C GLU A 194 10.22 -39.47 12.39
N ARG A 195 9.39 -39.67 11.35
CA ARG A 195 9.27 -38.73 10.21
C ARG A 195 7.82 -38.41 9.86
N ILE A 196 7.58 -37.15 9.62
CA ILE A 196 6.32 -36.62 9.08
C ILE A 196 6.65 -35.88 7.78
N GLY A 197 6.04 -36.29 6.67
CA GLY A 197 6.27 -35.71 5.33
C GLY A 197 5.59 -34.34 5.13
N ASP A 198 5.92 -33.70 4.01
CA ASP A 198 5.32 -32.42 3.63
C ASP A 198 3.80 -32.54 3.53
N LYS A 199 3.09 -31.59 4.16
CA LYS A 199 1.63 -31.52 4.09
C LYS A 199 0.93 -32.82 4.52
N ALA A 200 1.57 -33.63 5.34
CA ALA A 200 1.05 -34.94 5.75
C ALA A 200 -0.40 -34.87 6.28
N PHE A 201 -0.75 -33.83 7.04
CA PHE A 201 -2.07 -33.57 7.60
C PHE A 201 -2.74 -32.31 6.99
N TYR A 202 -2.38 -31.95 5.76
CA TYR A 202 -2.97 -30.80 5.08
C TYR A 202 -4.51 -30.89 5.02
N ARG A 203 -5.21 -29.89 5.60
CA ARG A 203 -6.68 -29.87 5.70
C ARG A 203 -7.30 -31.12 6.36
N SER A 204 -6.59 -31.79 7.26
CA SER A 204 -7.13 -32.91 8.02
C SER A 204 -7.97 -32.44 9.21
N GLY A 205 -8.73 -33.39 9.80
CA GLY A 205 -9.58 -33.15 10.97
C GLY A 205 -8.86 -33.30 12.30
N ILE A 206 -7.53 -33.55 12.31
CA ILE A 206 -6.75 -33.74 13.55
C ILE A 206 -6.96 -32.59 14.53
N LYS A 207 -7.33 -32.93 15.78
CA LYS A 207 -7.58 -31.92 16.81
C LYS A 207 -6.40 -31.67 17.72
N ASN A 208 -5.67 -32.71 18.09
CA ASN A 208 -4.54 -32.62 19.00
C ASN A 208 -3.33 -33.35 18.40
N ALA A 209 -2.26 -32.63 18.11
CA ALA A 209 -1.03 -33.20 17.58
C ALA A 209 0.01 -33.31 18.70
N ILE A 210 0.04 -34.43 19.41
CA ILE A 210 1.11 -34.72 20.39
C ILE A 210 2.20 -35.51 19.65
N LEU A 211 3.29 -34.83 19.28
CA LEU A 211 4.40 -35.47 18.59
C LEU A 211 5.35 -36.12 19.61
N PRO A 212 5.63 -37.44 19.46
CA PRO A 212 6.52 -38.11 20.37
C PRO A 212 7.98 -37.67 20.19
N ASP A 213 8.79 -37.80 21.24
CA ASP A 213 10.23 -37.43 21.21
C ASP A 213 11.09 -38.32 20.27
N THR A 214 10.51 -39.32 19.64
CA THR A 214 11.14 -40.06 18.55
C THR A 214 11.17 -39.30 17.22
N VAL A 215 10.29 -38.28 17.04
CA VAL A 215 10.24 -37.49 15.80
C VAL A 215 11.48 -36.64 15.64
N ARG A 216 12.15 -36.80 14.51
CA ARG A 216 13.41 -36.08 14.14
C ARG A 216 13.26 -35.21 12.90
N SER A 217 12.21 -35.42 12.12
CA SER A 217 11.98 -34.67 10.88
C SER A 217 10.48 -34.42 10.67
N ILE A 218 10.14 -33.16 10.40
CA ILE A 218 8.79 -32.72 10.09
C ILE A 218 8.87 -31.94 8.78
N GLY A 219 8.04 -32.29 7.81
CA GLY A 219 8.01 -31.64 6.50
C GLY A 219 7.30 -30.30 6.50
N SER A 220 7.54 -29.53 5.44
CA SER A 220 6.89 -28.25 5.23
C SER A 220 5.37 -28.37 5.17
N GLY A 221 4.66 -27.47 5.85
CA GLY A 221 3.19 -27.44 5.85
C GLY A 221 2.52 -28.69 6.46
N ALA A 222 3.22 -29.45 7.33
CA ALA A 222 2.72 -30.73 7.84
C ALA A 222 1.29 -30.66 8.37
N PHE A 223 0.91 -29.58 9.05
CA PHE A 223 -0.44 -29.31 9.59
C PHE A 223 -1.11 -28.08 8.97
N GLU A 224 -0.75 -27.76 7.73
CA GLU A 224 -1.29 -26.60 6.99
C GLU A 224 -2.81 -26.71 6.81
N GLN A 225 -3.55 -25.66 7.14
CA GLN A 225 -5.01 -25.53 6.99
C GLN A 225 -5.84 -26.56 7.78
N THR A 226 -5.32 -27.08 8.89
CA THR A 226 -6.07 -27.93 9.82
C THR A 226 -7.06 -27.10 10.63
N ARG A 227 -8.34 -27.09 10.21
CA ARG A 227 -9.38 -26.24 10.81
C ARG A 227 -10.04 -26.82 12.06
N SER A 228 -9.71 -28.04 12.46
CA SER A 228 -10.18 -28.67 13.67
C SER A 228 -9.15 -28.70 14.79
N MET A 229 -7.93 -28.21 14.52
CA MET A 229 -6.80 -28.32 15.44
C MET A 229 -6.98 -27.38 16.64
N VAL A 230 -6.88 -27.93 17.83
CA VAL A 230 -6.93 -27.18 19.10
C VAL A 230 -5.54 -27.03 19.70
N SER A 231 -4.74 -28.11 19.68
CA SER A 231 -3.42 -28.07 20.31
C SER A 231 -2.36 -28.85 19.54
N ALA A 232 -1.10 -28.40 19.69
CA ALA A 232 0.06 -29.14 19.23
C ALA A 232 1.16 -29.12 20.32
N THR A 233 1.80 -30.28 20.55
CA THR A 233 2.98 -30.39 21.39
C THR A 233 4.12 -30.88 20.51
N LEU A 234 5.15 -30.04 20.38
CA LEU A 234 6.31 -30.38 19.56
C LEU A 234 7.34 -31.17 20.38
N PRO A 235 8.06 -32.12 19.76
CA PRO A 235 9.01 -32.98 20.46
C PRO A 235 10.27 -32.20 20.88
N THR A 236 10.91 -32.65 21.96
CA THR A 236 12.14 -32.02 22.46
C THR A 236 13.36 -32.22 21.53
N THR A 237 13.24 -33.10 20.56
CA THR A 237 14.31 -33.46 19.61
C THR A 237 14.45 -32.51 18.43
N ILE A 238 13.43 -31.70 18.11
CA ILE A 238 13.52 -30.75 17.01
C ILE A 238 14.10 -29.41 17.48
N THR A 239 14.92 -28.82 16.61
CA THR A 239 15.49 -27.49 16.80
C THR A 239 14.88 -26.44 15.89
N ALA A 240 14.01 -26.83 14.96
CA ALA A 240 13.35 -25.94 14.01
C ALA A 240 11.86 -26.30 13.84
N VAL A 241 11.00 -25.28 13.80
CA VAL A 241 9.64 -25.37 13.29
C VAL A 241 9.71 -25.17 11.78
N PRO A 242 9.27 -26.13 10.95
CA PRO A 242 9.35 -26.03 9.51
C PRO A 242 8.51 -24.89 8.92
N GLU A 243 8.88 -24.48 7.70
CA GLU A 243 8.09 -23.56 6.90
C GLU A 243 6.64 -24.02 6.80
N ARG A 244 5.70 -23.05 7.00
CA ARG A 244 4.25 -23.26 6.85
C ARG A 244 3.66 -24.38 7.72
N MET A 245 4.34 -24.86 8.74
CA MET A 245 3.91 -26.04 9.52
C MET A 245 2.44 -25.97 9.95
N PHE A 246 1.98 -24.82 10.47
CA PHE A 246 0.61 -24.56 10.91
C PHE A 246 -0.10 -23.49 10.07
N TYR A 247 0.38 -23.20 8.86
CA TYR A 247 -0.16 -22.16 7.99
C TYR A 247 -1.69 -22.24 7.88
N ALA A 248 -2.39 -21.18 8.28
CA ALA A 248 -3.85 -21.05 8.26
C ALA A 248 -4.57 -22.20 9.01
N SER A 249 -3.95 -22.78 10.03
CA SER A 249 -4.58 -23.73 10.95
C SER A 249 -5.36 -22.99 12.05
N TYR A 250 -6.29 -23.71 12.72
CA TYR A 250 -7.08 -23.16 13.84
C TYR A 250 -6.48 -23.51 15.20
N VAL A 251 -5.17 -23.85 15.22
CA VAL A 251 -4.48 -24.18 16.47
C VAL A 251 -4.60 -23.05 17.49
N GLU A 252 -5.04 -23.39 18.70
CA GLU A 252 -5.20 -22.45 19.80
C GLU A 252 -3.96 -22.36 20.69
N ARG A 253 -3.27 -23.48 20.89
CA ARG A 253 -2.10 -23.59 21.75
C ARG A 253 -1.02 -24.47 21.12
N VAL A 254 0.20 -23.99 21.17
CA VAL A 254 1.37 -24.74 20.70
C VAL A 254 2.44 -24.74 21.80
N SER A 255 2.83 -25.95 22.25
CA SER A 255 3.97 -26.10 23.15
C SER A 255 5.24 -26.26 22.33
N LEU A 256 6.10 -25.25 22.40
CA LEU A 256 7.42 -25.23 21.75
C LEU A 256 8.49 -25.84 22.68
N PRO A 257 9.44 -26.64 22.17
CA PRO A 257 10.50 -27.20 22.99
C PRO A 257 11.55 -26.14 23.40
N VAL A 258 12.11 -26.26 24.59
CA VAL A 258 13.14 -25.33 25.11
C VAL A 258 14.38 -25.27 24.22
N GLY A 259 14.72 -26.35 23.50
CA GLY A 259 15.85 -26.42 22.56
C GLY A 259 15.59 -25.84 21.17
N LEU A 260 14.44 -25.21 20.94
CA LEU A 260 14.08 -24.66 19.63
C LEU A 260 14.99 -23.46 19.29
N GLN A 261 15.57 -23.48 18.11
CA GLN A 261 16.48 -22.43 17.62
C GLN A 261 15.88 -21.61 16.48
N SER A 262 14.94 -22.17 15.70
CA SER A 262 14.37 -21.44 14.57
C SER A 262 12.88 -21.74 14.36
N ILE A 263 12.17 -20.71 13.88
CA ILE A 263 10.78 -20.79 13.40
C ILE A 263 10.79 -20.37 11.93
N GLY A 264 10.38 -21.29 11.06
CA GLY A 264 10.45 -21.14 9.62
C GLY A 264 9.41 -20.16 9.06
N LYS A 265 9.58 -19.82 7.79
CA LYS A 265 8.75 -18.88 7.03
C LYS A 265 7.27 -19.25 7.10
N ALA A 266 6.43 -18.27 7.47
CA ALA A 266 4.98 -18.41 7.54
C ALA A 266 4.52 -19.62 8.39
N ALA A 267 5.31 -20.09 9.36
CA ALA A 267 5.02 -21.31 10.14
C ALA A 267 3.65 -21.27 10.83
N PHE A 268 3.25 -20.10 11.34
CA PHE A 268 1.95 -19.82 11.98
C PHE A 268 1.15 -18.74 11.26
N PHE A 269 1.42 -18.50 9.98
CA PHE A 269 0.71 -17.49 9.21
C PHE A 269 -0.80 -17.72 9.22
N ASN A 270 -1.60 -16.69 9.57
CA ASN A 270 -3.06 -16.77 9.69
C ASN A 270 -3.55 -17.86 10.68
N CYS A 271 -2.81 -18.16 11.75
CA CYS A 271 -3.32 -18.94 12.87
C CYS A 271 -4.26 -18.07 13.72
N MET A 272 -5.48 -17.86 13.20
CA MET A 272 -6.45 -16.92 13.77
C MET A 272 -6.98 -17.28 15.15
N HIS A 273 -6.67 -18.47 15.67
CA HIS A 273 -7.11 -18.97 16.97
C HIS A 273 -5.96 -19.11 17.99
N LEU A 274 -4.72 -18.78 17.60
CA LEU A 274 -3.55 -18.89 18.48
C LEU A 274 -3.65 -17.86 19.61
N THR A 275 -3.90 -18.34 20.84
CA THR A 275 -4.16 -17.48 22.01
C THR A 275 -2.95 -17.29 22.90
N ASP A 276 -2.07 -18.29 22.97
CA ASP A 276 -0.91 -18.32 23.86
C ASP A 276 0.31 -18.86 23.09
N LEU A 277 1.38 -18.09 23.14
CA LEU A 277 2.64 -18.46 22.49
C LEU A 277 3.80 -18.02 23.42
N GLN A 278 4.52 -19.03 23.94
CA GLN A 278 5.73 -18.79 24.69
C GLN A 278 6.94 -19.09 23.79
N LEU A 279 7.67 -18.07 23.40
CA LEU A 279 8.92 -18.23 22.64
C LEU A 279 10.04 -18.65 23.60
N PRO A 280 10.79 -19.73 23.31
CA PRO A 280 11.85 -20.17 24.22
C PRO A 280 13.07 -19.24 24.17
N GLU A 281 13.75 -19.08 25.31
CA GLU A 281 14.93 -18.22 25.48
C GLU A 281 16.13 -18.61 24.60
N GLY A 282 16.16 -19.80 24.03
CA GLY A 282 17.21 -20.24 23.09
C GLY A 282 16.93 -19.95 21.62
N LEU A 283 15.80 -19.28 21.31
CA LEU A 283 15.38 -19.01 19.93
C LEU A 283 16.30 -17.97 19.28
N ILE A 284 16.87 -18.32 18.11
CA ILE A 284 17.86 -17.51 17.38
C ILE A 284 17.23 -16.82 16.17
N THR A 285 16.31 -17.52 15.48
CA THR A 285 15.76 -17.06 14.21
C THR A 285 14.23 -17.19 14.15
N ILE A 286 13.56 -16.15 13.69
CA ILE A 286 12.15 -16.18 13.24
C ILE A 286 12.14 -15.66 11.81
N GLU A 287 11.68 -16.48 10.87
CA GLU A 287 11.66 -16.10 9.44
C GLU A 287 10.40 -15.31 9.06
N ASP A 288 10.39 -14.82 7.80
CA ASP A 288 9.36 -13.91 7.28
C ASP A 288 7.93 -14.39 7.55
N SER A 289 7.09 -13.44 7.99
CA SER A 289 5.66 -13.63 8.18
C SER A 289 5.27 -14.79 9.10
N ALA A 290 6.19 -15.26 9.96
CA ALA A 290 5.99 -16.47 10.74
C ALA A 290 4.70 -16.45 11.57
N PHE A 291 4.29 -15.31 12.13
CA PHE A 291 3.08 -15.12 12.93
C PHE A 291 2.13 -14.07 12.37
N SER A 292 2.33 -13.67 11.12
CA SER A 292 1.47 -12.66 10.48
C SER A 292 0.02 -13.14 10.44
N GLY A 293 -0.92 -12.25 10.83
CA GLY A 293 -2.35 -12.56 10.84
C GLY A 293 -2.84 -13.44 11.99
N CYS A 294 -2.10 -13.56 13.11
CA CYS A 294 -2.55 -14.21 14.34
C CYS A 294 -3.49 -13.27 15.13
N THR A 295 -4.78 -13.25 14.75
CA THR A 295 -5.73 -12.21 15.18
C THR A 295 -6.25 -12.33 16.61
N VAL A 296 -5.84 -13.33 17.39
CA VAL A 296 -6.23 -13.50 18.80
C VAL A 296 -5.05 -13.37 19.77
N LEU A 297 -3.82 -13.48 19.26
CA LEU A 297 -2.61 -13.31 20.06
C LEU A 297 -2.49 -11.84 20.50
N LYS A 298 -2.46 -11.59 21.83
CA LYS A 298 -2.52 -10.23 22.40
C LYS A 298 -1.25 -9.74 23.01
N GLU A 299 -0.45 -10.62 23.55
CA GLU A 299 0.77 -10.31 24.28
C GLU A 299 1.91 -11.19 23.78
N LEU A 300 3.09 -10.60 23.68
CA LEU A 300 4.29 -11.28 23.17
C LEU A 300 5.52 -10.80 23.89
N THR A 301 6.36 -11.77 24.31
CA THR A 301 7.74 -11.50 24.74
C THR A 301 8.70 -12.02 23.68
N LEU A 302 9.59 -11.16 23.21
CA LEU A 302 10.67 -11.52 22.29
C LEU A 302 11.94 -11.80 23.08
N PRO A 303 12.46 -13.05 23.05
CA PRO A 303 13.63 -13.40 23.85
C PRO A 303 14.90 -12.72 23.32
N GLY A 304 15.75 -12.29 24.23
CA GLY A 304 17.01 -11.59 23.93
C GLY A 304 18.05 -12.40 23.15
N SER A 305 17.83 -13.72 23.00
CA SER A 305 18.65 -14.62 22.18
C SER A 305 18.47 -14.43 20.68
N LEU A 306 17.38 -13.78 20.22
CA LEU A 306 17.08 -13.57 18.81
C LEU A 306 18.19 -12.76 18.12
N LYS A 307 18.65 -13.28 16.96
CA LYS A 307 19.68 -12.64 16.12
C LYS A 307 19.14 -12.30 14.73
N HIS A 308 18.16 -13.05 14.26
CA HIS A 308 17.56 -12.83 12.95
C HIS A 308 16.04 -12.89 13.08
N VAL A 309 15.41 -11.77 12.70
CA VAL A 309 13.96 -11.65 12.60
C VAL A 309 13.64 -11.22 11.19
N GLY A 310 12.83 -12.02 10.51
CA GLY A 310 12.42 -11.75 9.14
C GLY A 310 11.41 -10.60 9.01
N GLU A 311 11.06 -10.29 7.78
CA GLU A 311 10.09 -9.24 7.47
C GLU A 311 8.67 -9.64 7.87
N LYS A 312 7.88 -8.67 8.38
CA LYS A 312 6.45 -8.80 8.65
C LYS A 312 6.09 -9.95 9.60
N VAL A 313 6.98 -10.30 10.52
CA VAL A 313 6.81 -11.49 11.37
C VAL A 313 5.48 -11.50 12.11
N PHE A 314 5.04 -10.37 12.67
CA PHE A 314 3.78 -10.24 13.40
C PHE A 314 2.76 -9.34 12.68
N GLY A 315 3.05 -8.90 11.47
CA GLY A 315 2.21 -7.94 10.75
C GLY A 315 0.76 -8.41 10.60
N GLY A 316 -0.21 -7.53 10.91
CA GLY A 316 -1.64 -7.84 10.87
C GLY A 316 -2.12 -8.79 11.96
N SER A 317 -1.31 -9.06 12.99
CA SER A 317 -1.76 -9.77 14.19
C SER A 317 -2.50 -8.84 15.17
N ASN A 318 -3.14 -9.42 16.21
CA ASN A 318 -3.87 -8.61 17.19
C ASN A 318 -3.05 -8.33 18.46
N ILE A 319 -1.73 -8.22 18.33
CA ILE A 319 -0.83 -7.96 19.46
C ILE A 319 -1.09 -6.55 19.99
N GLU A 320 -1.40 -6.48 21.29
CA GLU A 320 -1.65 -5.24 22.01
C GLU A 320 -0.45 -4.82 22.87
N ILE A 321 0.32 -5.80 23.37
CA ILE A 321 1.48 -5.58 24.25
C ILE A 321 2.68 -6.37 23.75
N VAL A 322 3.83 -5.71 23.66
CA VAL A 322 5.11 -6.33 23.28
C VAL A 322 6.19 -6.02 24.29
N HIS A 323 6.86 -7.05 24.78
CA HIS A 323 8.06 -6.96 25.59
C HIS A 323 9.26 -7.43 24.77
N VAL A 324 10.20 -6.53 24.51
CA VAL A 324 11.44 -6.85 23.78
C VAL A 324 12.58 -6.96 24.81
N GLU A 325 13.16 -8.16 24.94
CA GLU A 325 14.20 -8.38 25.95
C GLU A 325 15.59 -7.83 25.53
N GLU A 326 16.43 -7.60 26.54
CA GLU A 326 17.84 -7.20 26.34
C GLU A 326 18.60 -8.24 25.52
N GLY A 327 19.37 -7.79 24.55
CA GLY A 327 20.10 -8.61 23.58
C GLY A 327 19.62 -8.48 22.15
N ILE A 328 18.38 -7.98 21.94
CA ILE A 328 17.89 -7.59 20.62
C ILE A 328 18.48 -6.21 20.29
N THR A 329 19.09 -6.11 19.11
CA THR A 329 19.76 -4.89 18.64
C THR A 329 19.02 -4.21 17.50
N GLU A 330 18.07 -4.92 16.87
CA GLU A 330 17.35 -4.44 15.69
C GLU A 330 15.90 -4.94 15.69
N LEU A 331 14.94 -4.08 15.33
CA LEU A 331 13.59 -4.47 14.96
C LEU A 331 13.50 -4.55 13.44
N ALA A 332 13.02 -5.69 12.95
CA ALA A 332 12.94 -5.99 11.52
C ALA A 332 11.91 -5.13 10.76
N PRO A 333 12.01 -5.04 9.42
CA PRO A 333 11.04 -4.30 8.62
C PRO A 333 9.60 -4.84 8.77
N VAL A 334 8.63 -3.91 8.84
CA VAL A 334 7.19 -4.20 8.85
C VAL A 334 6.80 -5.14 10.02
N MET A 335 7.66 -5.27 11.03
CA MET A 335 7.58 -6.33 12.06
C MET A 335 6.23 -6.37 12.76
N PHE A 336 5.70 -5.22 13.20
CA PHE A 336 4.43 -5.06 13.91
C PHE A 336 3.40 -4.25 13.11
N ALA A 337 3.58 -4.15 11.80
CA ALA A 337 2.65 -3.38 10.97
C ALA A 337 1.21 -3.89 11.11
N ASP A 338 0.25 -2.94 11.16
CA ASP A 338 -1.19 -3.23 11.34
C ASP A 338 -1.53 -3.93 12.68
N CYS A 339 -0.63 -3.91 13.67
CA CYS A 339 -0.92 -4.41 15.01
C CYS A 339 -1.60 -3.32 15.87
N PRO A 340 -2.63 -3.66 16.67
CA PRO A 340 -3.29 -2.70 17.53
C PRO A 340 -2.51 -2.48 18.85
N LEU A 341 -1.19 -2.25 18.74
CA LEU A 341 -0.30 -2.05 19.87
C LEU A 341 -0.78 -0.90 20.77
N THR A 342 -0.73 -1.12 22.08
CA THR A 342 -0.99 -0.13 23.11
C THR A 342 0.23 0.11 23.99
N GLN A 343 1.12 -0.90 24.11
CA GLN A 343 2.34 -0.84 24.88
C GLN A 343 3.48 -1.56 24.15
N VAL A 344 4.65 -0.94 24.14
CA VAL A 344 5.89 -1.50 23.60
C VAL A 344 7.03 -1.20 24.55
N ASP A 345 7.63 -2.23 25.12
CA ASP A 345 8.80 -2.12 25.99
C ASP A 345 10.06 -2.44 25.17
N LEU A 346 10.92 -1.47 24.96
CA LEU A 346 12.14 -1.57 24.15
C LEU A 346 13.40 -1.68 25.01
N PRO A 347 14.37 -2.56 24.67
CA PRO A 347 15.57 -2.76 25.44
C PRO A 347 16.64 -1.69 25.19
N ASN A 348 17.56 -1.51 26.15
CA ASN A 348 18.69 -0.60 25.97
C ASN A 348 19.78 -1.12 25.02
N THR A 349 19.65 -2.34 24.52
CA THR A 349 20.52 -2.89 23.47
C THR A 349 20.08 -2.54 22.07
N LEU A 350 18.86 -2.01 21.89
CA LEU A 350 18.29 -1.68 20.60
C LEU A 350 18.99 -0.48 19.95
N THR A 351 19.53 -0.66 18.75
CA THR A 351 20.25 0.39 18.00
C THR A 351 19.52 0.85 16.76
N THR A 352 18.73 -0.03 16.15
CA THR A 352 18.10 0.19 14.87
C THR A 352 16.64 -0.27 14.86
N ILE A 353 15.76 0.55 14.30
CA ILE A 353 14.37 0.20 13.99
C ILE A 353 14.22 0.34 12.48
N GLN A 354 13.97 -0.77 11.80
CA GLN A 354 13.87 -0.83 10.33
C GLN A 354 12.55 -0.27 9.79
N ASP A 355 12.46 -0.19 8.47
CA ASP A 355 11.35 0.42 7.74
C ASP A 355 9.99 -0.11 8.18
N ALA A 356 9.04 0.82 8.39
CA ALA A 356 7.66 0.52 8.68
C ALA A 356 7.43 -0.45 9.87
N ALA A 357 8.40 -0.57 10.81
CA ALA A 357 8.34 -1.56 11.90
C ALA A 357 7.04 -1.46 12.73
N PHE A 358 6.51 -0.25 12.92
CA PHE A 358 5.25 0.04 13.62
C PHE A 358 4.19 0.68 12.70
N TYR A 359 4.29 0.44 11.38
CA TYR A 359 3.34 0.98 10.41
C TYR A 359 1.89 0.69 10.81
N ASN A 360 1.03 1.73 10.80
CA ASN A 360 -0.41 1.62 11.08
C ASN A 360 -0.76 0.97 12.44
N CYS A 361 0.09 1.15 13.46
CA CYS A 361 -0.23 0.78 14.85
C CYS A 361 -1.21 1.81 15.45
N THR A 362 -2.47 1.76 15.01
CA THR A 362 -3.46 2.82 15.24
C THR A 362 -3.89 3.04 16.68
N LYS A 363 -3.57 2.11 17.61
CA LYS A 363 -3.88 2.24 19.04
C LYS A 363 -2.69 2.69 19.89
N LEU A 364 -1.48 2.73 19.32
CA LEU A 364 -0.27 3.16 20.02
C LEU A 364 -0.38 4.66 20.35
N LYS A 365 -0.35 5.00 21.66
CA LYS A 365 -0.53 6.37 22.14
C LYS A 365 0.80 7.04 22.49
N GLU A 366 1.74 6.25 22.97
CA GLU A 366 3.05 6.74 23.39
C GLU A 366 4.15 5.75 23.02
N ILE A 367 5.33 6.25 22.77
CA ILE A 367 6.54 5.46 22.54
C ILE A 367 7.76 6.18 23.10
N THR A 368 8.63 5.44 23.77
CA THR A 368 9.93 5.93 24.24
C THR A 368 11.03 5.10 23.58
N LEU A 369 11.86 5.75 22.78
CA LEU A 369 13.05 5.13 22.19
C LEU A 369 14.22 5.22 23.17
N PRO A 370 14.89 4.09 23.49
CA PRO A 370 16.07 4.12 24.35
C PRO A 370 17.22 4.90 23.69
N ASN A 371 18.11 5.47 24.49
CA ASN A 371 19.23 6.29 23.97
C ASN A 371 20.25 5.51 23.15
N SER A 372 20.16 4.19 23.11
CA SER A 372 20.94 3.32 22.22
C SER A 372 20.49 3.39 20.75
N VAL A 373 19.23 3.80 20.49
CA VAL A 373 18.71 3.91 19.12
C VAL A 373 19.38 5.09 18.42
N THR A 374 20.06 4.79 17.31
CA THR A 374 20.77 5.77 16.48
C THR A 374 20.24 5.83 15.06
N GLN A 375 19.44 4.84 14.64
CA GLN A 375 18.92 4.72 13.28
C GLN A 375 17.45 4.32 13.27
N LEU A 376 16.68 5.03 12.47
CA LEU A 376 15.33 4.67 12.08
C LEU A 376 15.28 4.40 10.57
N GLY A 377 14.45 3.47 10.15
CA GLY A 377 14.05 3.29 8.75
C GLY A 377 12.94 4.23 8.33
N GLU A 378 12.50 4.14 7.09
CA GLU A 378 11.41 4.94 6.54
C GLU A 378 10.05 4.47 7.12
N GLY A 379 9.12 5.41 7.32
CA GLY A 379 7.75 5.12 7.73
C GLY A 379 7.58 4.37 9.04
N VAL A 380 8.57 4.44 9.96
CA VAL A 380 8.57 3.62 11.20
C VAL A 380 7.24 3.73 11.96
N PHE A 381 6.67 4.92 12.11
CA PHE A 381 5.41 5.17 12.80
C PHE A 381 4.30 5.69 11.86
N GLN A 382 4.48 5.50 10.55
CA GLN A 382 3.49 5.96 9.57
C GLN A 382 2.10 5.36 9.87
N GLY A 383 1.06 6.19 9.90
CA GLY A 383 -0.30 5.76 10.18
C GLY A 383 -0.63 5.46 11.64
N CYS A 384 0.28 5.71 12.60
CA CYS A 384 0.01 5.59 14.04
C CYS A 384 -0.92 6.72 14.51
N SER A 385 -2.17 6.66 14.11
CA SER A 385 -3.13 7.78 14.23
C SER A 385 -3.48 8.20 15.65
N SER A 386 -3.23 7.36 16.67
CA SER A 386 -3.42 7.68 18.08
C SER A 386 -2.14 8.12 18.78
N LEU A 387 -0.98 8.09 18.12
CA LEU A 387 0.31 8.42 18.70
C LEU A 387 0.36 9.91 19.02
N SER A 388 0.39 10.22 20.32
CA SER A 388 0.34 11.61 20.83
C SER A 388 1.61 11.99 21.61
N GLN A 389 2.37 11.01 22.08
CA GLN A 389 3.60 11.25 22.86
C GLN A 389 4.75 10.41 22.31
N VAL A 390 5.82 11.09 21.92
CA VAL A 390 7.03 10.47 21.40
C VAL A 390 8.22 11.01 22.16
N ARG A 391 9.00 10.10 22.78
CA ARG A 391 10.30 10.44 23.33
C ARG A 391 11.38 9.79 22.47
N LEU A 392 12.12 10.61 21.75
CA LEU A 392 13.24 10.17 20.92
C LEU A 392 14.48 9.84 21.73
N SER A 393 15.38 9.06 21.14
CA SER A 393 16.76 8.91 21.59
C SER A 393 17.51 10.23 21.41
N GLU A 394 18.30 10.65 22.41
CA GLU A 394 19.18 11.82 22.32
C GLU A 394 20.28 11.67 21.25
N ASN A 395 20.57 10.42 20.85
CA ASN A 395 21.57 10.10 19.84
C ASN A 395 21.01 10.04 18.42
N LEU A 396 19.69 10.12 18.25
CA LEU A 396 19.05 10.18 16.93
C LEU A 396 19.21 11.58 16.34
N LYS A 397 19.67 11.66 15.09
CA LYS A 397 19.94 12.93 14.40
C LYS A 397 19.03 13.18 13.20
N THR A 398 18.55 12.12 12.61
CA THR A 398 17.73 12.18 11.39
C THR A 398 16.38 11.51 11.61
N LEU A 399 15.33 12.15 11.17
CA LEU A 399 14.01 11.56 11.01
C LEU A 399 13.83 11.21 9.52
N PRO A 400 13.81 9.94 9.12
CA PRO A 400 13.66 9.53 7.73
C PRO A 400 12.30 9.88 7.13
N THR A 401 12.15 9.58 5.85
CA THR A 401 10.92 9.73 5.07
C THR A 401 9.72 9.13 5.80
N SER A 402 8.59 9.87 5.80
CA SER A 402 7.29 9.44 6.33
C SER A 402 7.30 8.93 7.77
N THR A 403 8.33 9.25 8.58
CA THR A 403 8.51 8.68 9.95
C THR A 403 7.24 8.77 10.78
N PHE A 404 6.52 9.91 10.77
CA PHE A 404 5.27 10.16 11.52
C PHE A 404 4.10 10.53 10.62
N ASP A 405 4.17 10.25 9.31
CA ASP A 405 3.05 10.55 8.43
C ASP A 405 1.77 9.88 8.92
N GLY A 406 0.68 10.66 8.97
CA GLY A 406 -0.61 10.17 9.45
C GLY A 406 -0.75 10.03 10.98
N CYS A 407 0.22 10.48 11.78
CA CYS A 407 0.12 10.53 13.25
C CYS A 407 -0.78 11.70 13.69
N LYS A 408 -2.08 11.58 13.48
CA LYS A 408 -3.06 12.66 13.64
C LYS A 408 -3.20 13.18 15.09
N ALA A 409 -2.91 12.33 16.07
CA ALA A 409 -2.96 12.70 17.48
C ALA A 409 -1.69 13.40 17.98
N LEU A 410 -0.62 13.43 17.16
CA LEU A 410 0.65 14.08 17.51
C LEU A 410 0.51 15.59 17.30
N THR A 411 0.18 16.30 18.38
CA THR A 411 -0.07 17.76 18.39
C THR A 411 1.14 18.58 18.77
N GLU A 412 2.10 17.97 19.47
CA GLU A 412 3.34 18.57 19.93
C GLU A 412 4.50 17.59 19.69
N PHE A 413 5.69 18.10 19.41
CA PHE A 413 6.88 17.28 19.18
C PHE A 413 8.14 18.03 19.64
N ASP A 414 9.05 17.30 20.33
CA ASP A 414 10.33 17.83 20.73
C ASP A 414 11.40 17.51 19.67
N PHE A 415 11.86 18.53 18.96
CA PHE A 415 12.89 18.42 17.92
C PHE A 415 14.32 18.50 18.46
N ALA A 416 14.53 18.50 19.79
CA ALA A 416 15.85 18.63 20.37
C ALA A 416 16.81 17.53 19.86
N GLY A 417 17.98 17.93 19.42
CA GLY A 417 19.01 17.03 18.90
C GLY A 417 18.88 16.61 17.45
N ILE A 418 17.72 16.84 16.81
CA ILE A 418 17.49 16.54 15.40
C ILE A 418 18.22 17.57 14.52
N THR A 419 18.82 17.09 13.44
CA THR A 419 19.51 17.90 12.44
C THR A 419 18.84 17.88 11.07
N GLU A 420 18.11 16.80 10.77
CA GLU A 420 17.48 16.56 9.48
C GLU A 420 16.09 15.94 9.64
N ILE A 421 15.12 16.47 8.93
CA ILE A 421 13.74 15.99 8.83
C ILE A 421 13.51 15.58 7.38
N GLY A 422 13.20 14.30 7.15
CA GLY A 422 13.01 13.71 5.82
C GLY A 422 11.71 14.11 5.13
N GLU A 423 11.56 13.64 3.91
CA GLU A 423 10.37 13.81 3.09
C GLU A 423 9.12 13.26 3.81
N GLU A 424 7.99 14.01 3.78
CA GLU A 424 6.72 13.62 4.39
C GLU A 424 6.79 13.25 5.89
N ALA A 425 7.89 13.54 6.59
CA ALA A 425 8.14 13.01 7.93
C ALA A 425 7.03 13.35 8.95
N PHE A 426 6.35 14.48 8.82
CA PHE A 426 5.23 14.92 9.65
C PHE A 426 3.98 15.25 8.81
N GLN A 427 3.88 14.68 7.62
CA GLN A 427 2.69 14.85 6.78
C GLN A 427 1.45 14.31 7.52
N ASN A 428 0.30 14.96 7.35
CA ASN A 428 -0.96 14.53 7.97
C ASN A 428 -0.92 14.41 9.51
N THR A 429 -0.02 15.13 10.20
CA THR A 429 0.04 15.15 11.68
C THR A 429 -0.89 16.19 12.29
N GLY A 430 -1.08 16.07 13.62
CA GLY A 430 -1.84 17.01 14.42
C GLY A 430 -1.03 18.22 14.91
N ILE A 431 0.25 18.36 14.54
CA ILE A 431 1.14 19.43 14.99
C ILE A 431 0.54 20.78 14.63
N GLN A 432 0.37 21.67 15.64
CA GLN A 432 -0.24 22.98 15.47
C GLN A 432 0.76 24.12 15.46
N ILE A 433 1.86 23.96 16.17
CA ILE A 433 2.93 24.96 16.30
C ILE A 433 4.25 24.29 15.88
N LEU A 434 5.01 24.96 15.01
CA LEU A 434 6.34 24.54 14.63
C LEU A 434 7.39 25.46 15.29
N ASP A 435 8.19 24.88 16.18
CA ASP A 435 9.33 25.54 16.83
C ASP A 435 10.60 24.69 16.65
N LEU A 436 11.30 24.93 15.56
CA LEU A 436 12.52 24.18 15.23
C LEU A 436 13.74 24.79 15.94
N PRO A 437 14.58 23.94 16.60
CA PRO A 437 15.85 24.40 17.15
C PRO A 437 16.88 24.70 16.03
N THR A 438 17.89 25.51 16.34
CA THR A 438 18.95 25.86 15.38
C THR A 438 19.79 24.68 14.89
N THR A 439 19.63 23.50 15.51
CA THR A 439 20.28 22.26 15.06
C THR A 439 19.65 21.70 13.78
N VAL A 440 18.36 21.90 13.55
CA VAL A 440 17.68 21.48 12.31
C VAL A 440 18.19 22.33 11.16
N LYS A 441 18.74 21.68 10.13
CA LYS A 441 19.31 22.33 8.94
C LYS A 441 18.56 22.01 7.66
N THR A 442 17.99 20.83 7.59
CA THR A 442 17.31 20.35 6.38
C THR A 442 15.90 19.88 6.66
N LEU A 443 14.98 20.26 5.78
CA LEU A 443 13.64 19.74 5.69
C LEU A 443 13.49 19.00 4.36
N GLY A 444 12.78 17.89 4.34
CA GLY A 444 12.40 17.16 3.14
C GLY A 444 11.15 17.75 2.48
N GLU A 445 10.91 17.38 1.22
CA GLU A 445 9.69 17.76 0.51
C GLU A 445 8.45 17.29 1.29
N SER A 446 7.39 18.11 1.28
CA SER A 446 6.12 17.80 1.96
C SER A 446 6.24 17.48 3.46
N ALA A 447 7.35 17.80 4.11
CA ALA A 447 7.64 17.34 5.49
C ALA A 447 6.52 17.64 6.50
N PHE A 448 5.77 18.74 6.34
CA PHE A 448 4.63 19.14 7.17
C PHE A 448 3.34 19.33 6.36
N ALA A 449 3.30 18.86 5.12
CA ALA A 449 2.12 19.01 4.28
C ALA A 449 0.88 18.34 4.92
N HIS A 450 -0.30 18.92 4.70
CA HIS A 450 -1.56 18.42 5.26
C HIS A 450 -1.60 18.30 6.80
N SER A 451 -0.62 18.85 7.52
CA SER A 451 -0.64 18.89 8.97
C SER A 451 -1.63 19.94 9.50
N ALA A 452 -1.95 19.86 10.80
CA ALA A 452 -2.81 20.84 11.46
C ALA A 452 -2.09 22.15 11.79
N LEU A 453 -0.92 22.40 11.22
CA LEU A 453 -0.02 23.50 11.53
C LEU A 453 -0.69 24.86 11.30
N GLN A 454 -0.70 25.70 12.36
CA GLN A 454 -1.31 27.03 12.37
C GLN A 454 -0.28 28.14 12.51
N GLU A 455 0.82 27.90 13.25
CA GLU A 455 1.85 28.88 13.57
C GLU A 455 3.25 28.30 13.38
N ILE A 456 4.16 29.10 12.86
CA ILE A 456 5.59 28.83 12.83
C ILE A 456 6.28 29.85 13.74
N TRP A 457 6.84 29.37 14.86
CA TRP A 457 7.57 30.20 15.79
C TRP A 457 9.04 30.33 15.41
N SER A 458 9.62 29.23 14.94
CA SER A 458 11.01 29.17 14.50
C SER A 458 11.21 28.14 13.41
N LEU A 459 12.01 28.47 12.41
CA LEU A 459 12.52 27.54 11.40
C LEU A 459 13.93 27.03 11.75
N GLY A 460 14.46 27.39 12.91
CA GLY A 460 15.76 26.91 13.39
C GLY A 460 16.93 27.40 12.55
N GLY A 461 17.66 26.45 11.96
CA GLY A 461 18.81 26.72 11.08
C GLY A 461 18.53 26.37 9.62
N VAL A 462 17.26 26.29 9.23
CA VAL A 462 16.83 25.99 7.85
C VAL A 462 17.04 27.21 6.96
N GLU A 463 17.76 27.04 5.86
CA GLU A 463 18.02 28.07 4.86
C GLU A 463 17.17 27.91 3.60
N THR A 464 16.51 26.74 3.44
CA THR A 464 15.66 26.44 2.28
C THR A 464 14.39 25.74 2.73
N LEU A 465 13.24 26.30 2.36
CA LEU A 465 11.96 25.60 2.40
C LEU A 465 11.78 24.76 1.14
N PRO A 466 11.72 23.45 1.21
CA PRO A 466 11.56 22.59 0.04
C PRO A 466 10.13 22.64 -0.52
N THR A 467 9.97 21.99 -1.66
CA THR A 467 8.68 21.84 -2.36
C THR A 467 7.60 21.33 -1.41
N ASP A 468 6.42 21.94 -1.45
CA ASP A 468 5.21 21.56 -0.74
C ASP A 468 5.35 21.39 0.79
N VAL A 469 6.44 21.88 1.40
CA VAL A 469 6.75 21.63 2.83
C VAL A 469 5.62 22.00 3.78
N PHE A 470 4.87 23.07 3.51
CA PHE A 470 3.71 23.55 4.28
C PHE A 470 2.43 23.58 3.44
N ALA A 471 2.37 22.80 2.35
CA ALA A 471 1.19 22.75 1.52
C ALA A 471 -0.01 22.20 2.31
N TYR A 472 -1.21 22.74 2.03
CA TYR A 472 -2.47 22.34 2.69
C TYR A 472 -2.53 22.53 4.21
N THR A 473 -1.63 23.32 4.80
CA THR A 473 -1.63 23.65 6.24
C THR A 473 -2.66 24.73 6.59
N GLN A 474 -2.86 24.93 7.91
CA GLN A 474 -3.75 25.98 8.44
C GLN A 474 -2.99 27.23 8.91
N ILE A 475 -1.75 27.42 8.44
CA ILE A 475 -0.94 28.60 8.74
C ILE A 475 -1.66 29.84 8.26
N GLN A 476 -1.84 30.84 9.16
CA GLN A 476 -2.57 32.07 8.82
C GLN A 476 -1.63 33.22 8.47
N THR A 477 -0.48 33.32 9.10
CA THR A 477 0.52 34.35 8.86
C THR A 477 1.90 33.74 8.77
N PHE A 478 2.71 34.28 7.86
CA PHE A 478 4.11 33.88 7.75
C PHE A 478 4.95 35.08 7.33
N ASP A 479 5.89 35.44 8.19
CA ASP A 479 6.91 36.45 7.88
C ASP A 479 8.15 35.68 7.40
N ILE A 480 8.50 35.85 6.12
CA ILE A 480 9.62 35.15 5.50
C ILE A 480 10.93 35.74 6.04
N PRO A 481 11.77 34.95 6.75
CA PRO A 481 13.02 35.47 7.29
C PRO A 481 14.01 35.87 6.20
N GLN A 482 14.96 36.77 6.55
CA GLN A 482 16.06 37.16 5.68
C GLN A 482 16.84 35.93 5.19
N GLY A 483 17.14 35.89 3.89
CA GLY A 483 18.00 34.88 3.27
C GLY A 483 17.35 33.47 3.16
N LEU A 484 16.09 33.31 3.54
CA LEU A 484 15.37 32.05 3.37
C LEU A 484 14.97 31.88 1.89
N TYR A 485 15.43 30.81 1.26
CA TYR A 485 14.96 30.40 -0.06
C TYR A 485 13.66 29.59 0.05
N ILE A 486 12.66 29.93 -0.75
CA ILE A 486 11.37 29.24 -0.79
C ILE A 486 11.25 28.49 -2.12
N ALA A 487 11.23 27.15 -2.07
CA ALA A 487 11.05 26.34 -3.26
C ALA A 487 9.63 26.41 -3.81
N PRO A 488 9.40 25.99 -5.07
CA PRO A 488 8.09 25.97 -5.69
C PRO A 488 7.07 25.16 -4.87
N GLY A 489 5.87 25.73 -4.69
CA GLY A 489 4.78 25.05 -3.99
C GLY A 489 4.87 25.03 -2.45
N ALA A 490 5.90 25.60 -1.84
CA ALA A 490 6.13 25.46 -0.39
C ALA A 490 4.90 25.76 0.50
N PHE A 491 4.01 26.66 0.09
CA PHE A 491 2.77 27.04 0.80
C PHE A 491 1.50 26.79 -0.04
N GLU A 492 1.60 25.95 -1.05
CA GLU A 492 0.46 25.71 -1.95
C GLU A 492 -0.77 25.22 -1.18
N TYR A 493 -1.96 25.77 -1.48
CA TYR A 493 -3.22 25.45 -0.82
C TYR A 493 -3.28 25.72 0.71
N SER A 494 -2.31 26.47 1.26
CA SER A 494 -2.35 26.83 2.68
C SER A 494 -3.48 27.82 3.02
N ALA A 495 -3.77 28.00 4.32
CA ALA A 495 -4.79 28.92 4.80
C ALA A 495 -4.26 30.35 5.06
N LEU A 496 -3.14 30.72 4.46
CA LEU A 496 -2.50 32.02 4.65
C LEU A 496 -3.45 33.18 4.39
N GLN A 497 -3.42 34.19 5.28
CA GLN A 497 -4.13 35.45 5.16
C GLN A 497 -3.16 36.62 4.90
N LYS A 498 -1.95 36.54 5.47
CA LYS A 498 -0.91 37.56 5.30
C LYS A 498 0.46 36.90 5.08
N VAL A 499 1.19 37.43 4.12
CA VAL A 499 2.60 37.10 3.85
C VAL A 499 3.39 38.39 3.76
N ALA A 500 4.57 38.45 4.39
CA ALA A 500 5.53 39.51 4.20
C ALA A 500 6.88 38.90 3.81
N THR A 501 7.58 39.49 2.82
CA THR A 501 8.94 39.08 2.46
C THR A 501 9.95 39.89 3.28
N GLY A 502 10.91 39.15 3.89
CA GLY A 502 12.08 39.78 4.51
C GLY A 502 13.01 40.45 3.47
N ILE A 503 14.01 41.18 3.95
CA ILE A 503 15.08 41.71 3.10
C ILE A 503 15.86 40.56 2.47
N ASP A 504 16.48 40.80 1.29
CA ASP A 504 17.25 39.82 0.50
C ASP A 504 16.41 38.66 -0.12
N VAL A 505 15.08 38.68 -0.03
CA VAL A 505 14.24 37.78 -0.83
C VAL A 505 14.12 38.37 -2.24
N MET A 506 14.83 37.78 -3.18
CA MET A 506 14.90 38.28 -4.56
C MET A 506 13.81 37.71 -5.48
N GLU A 507 13.20 36.62 -5.11
CA GLU A 507 12.27 35.90 -5.97
C GLU A 507 11.14 35.27 -5.17
N ILE A 508 9.93 35.40 -5.65
CA ILE A 508 8.80 34.53 -5.23
C ILE A 508 8.73 33.41 -6.25
N ASN A 509 9.02 32.20 -5.78
CA ASN A 509 9.18 31.06 -6.65
C ASN A 509 7.85 30.54 -7.22
N ASP A 510 7.98 29.65 -8.21
CA ASP A 510 6.83 29.10 -8.91
C ASP A 510 5.88 28.37 -7.95
N GLY A 511 4.60 28.70 -8.02
CA GLY A 511 3.53 28.06 -7.22
C GLY A 511 3.61 28.25 -5.70
N ALA A 512 4.54 29.05 -5.16
CA ALA A 512 4.77 29.15 -3.69
C ALA A 512 3.50 29.38 -2.89
N PHE A 513 2.59 30.22 -3.35
CA PHE A 513 1.32 30.58 -2.71
C PHE A 513 0.09 30.18 -3.56
N ARG A 514 0.28 29.28 -4.50
CA ARG A 514 -0.82 28.82 -5.37
C ARG A 514 -1.99 28.32 -4.53
N ASN A 515 -3.19 28.72 -4.89
CA ASN A 515 -4.43 28.36 -4.19
C ASN A 515 -4.53 28.80 -2.72
N CYS A 516 -3.75 29.79 -2.27
CA CYS A 516 -3.94 30.44 -0.97
C CYS A 516 -5.18 31.35 -1.02
N ARG A 517 -6.37 30.74 -1.01
CA ARG A 517 -7.65 31.44 -1.25
C ARG A 517 -8.05 32.42 -0.18
N LYS A 518 -7.41 32.39 1.00
CA LYS A 518 -7.64 33.31 2.11
C LYS A 518 -6.61 34.42 2.18
N LEU A 519 -5.60 34.43 1.30
CA LEU A 519 -4.54 35.42 1.28
C LEU A 519 -5.13 36.79 0.88
N THR A 520 -5.09 37.76 1.79
CA THR A 520 -5.63 39.12 1.61
C THR A 520 -4.55 40.16 1.51
N SER A 521 -3.33 39.91 2.01
CA SER A 521 -2.24 40.86 2.07
C SER A 521 -0.91 40.21 1.71
N VAL A 522 -0.18 40.81 0.78
CA VAL A 522 1.19 40.45 0.41
C VAL A 522 2.03 41.71 0.48
N GLU A 523 3.04 41.71 1.36
CA GLU A 523 4.01 42.78 1.51
C GLU A 523 5.35 42.35 0.91
N LEU A 524 5.68 42.83 -0.29
CA LEU A 524 6.91 42.53 -0.98
C LEU A 524 8.01 43.55 -0.60
N ASN A 525 9.20 43.08 -0.29
CA ASN A 525 10.37 43.97 -0.08
C ASN A 525 10.91 44.54 -1.40
N GLU A 526 11.79 45.54 -1.28
CA GLU A 526 12.36 46.25 -2.42
C GLU A 526 13.46 45.45 -3.18
N ASP A 527 13.76 44.20 -2.75
CA ASP A 527 14.76 43.32 -3.41
C ASP A 527 14.11 42.33 -4.38
N VAL A 528 12.76 42.19 -4.36
CA VAL A 528 12.05 41.22 -5.21
C VAL A 528 12.12 41.66 -6.67
N THR A 529 12.81 40.87 -7.50
CA THR A 529 12.98 41.07 -8.94
C THR A 529 12.10 40.20 -9.81
N ARG A 530 11.62 39.08 -9.28
CA ARG A 530 10.82 38.13 -10.05
C ARG A 530 9.66 37.58 -9.19
N ILE A 531 8.49 37.49 -9.81
CA ILE A 531 7.36 36.69 -9.35
C ILE A 531 7.24 35.51 -10.30
N GLY A 532 7.34 34.28 -9.76
CA GLY A 532 7.38 33.03 -10.53
C GLY A 532 6.06 32.60 -11.16
N ASP A 533 6.10 31.52 -11.90
CA ASP A 533 4.93 30.94 -12.55
C ASP A 533 3.93 30.42 -11.51
N ASN A 534 2.63 30.71 -11.69
CA ASN A 534 1.59 30.29 -10.76
C ASN A 534 1.73 30.78 -9.30
N ALA A 535 2.65 31.69 -9.00
CA ALA A 535 3.01 32.06 -7.61
C ALA A 535 1.81 32.43 -6.73
N PHE A 536 0.87 33.22 -7.24
CA PHE A 536 -0.37 33.64 -6.58
C PHE A 536 -1.63 33.19 -7.35
N ARG A 537 -1.51 32.12 -8.13
CA ARG A 537 -2.66 31.57 -8.86
C ARG A 537 -3.79 31.23 -7.91
N ALA A 538 -5.01 31.65 -8.25
CA ALA A 538 -6.22 31.40 -7.48
C ALA A 538 -6.21 31.95 -6.05
N CYS A 539 -5.41 32.97 -5.74
CA CYS A 539 -5.51 33.76 -4.51
C CYS A 539 -6.72 34.69 -4.58
N THR A 540 -7.91 34.12 -4.46
CA THR A 540 -9.18 34.82 -4.74
C THR A 540 -9.54 35.92 -3.75
N ALA A 541 -8.94 35.93 -2.55
CA ALA A 541 -9.12 36.97 -1.55
C ALA A 541 -8.12 38.13 -1.69
N LEU A 542 -7.06 37.99 -2.52
CA LEU A 542 -6.04 39.02 -2.73
C LEU A 542 -6.60 40.11 -3.66
N THR A 543 -7.07 41.22 -3.09
CA THR A 543 -7.73 42.30 -3.86
C THR A 543 -6.78 43.39 -4.32
N SER A 544 -5.61 43.51 -3.70
CA SER A 544 -4.55 44.48 -4.08
C SER A 544 -3.17 43.90 -3.77
N ILE A 545 -2.20 44.35 -4.48
CA ILE A 545 -0.75 44.09 -4.26
C ILE A 545 0.05 45.30 -4.71
N ASP A 546 1.03 45.71 -3.91
CA ASP A 546 1.96 46.74 -4.24
C ASP A 546 3.25 46.09 -4.74
N PHE A 547 3.60 46.32 -6.01
CA PHE A 547 4.83 45.84 -6.60
C PHE A 547 6.02 46.75 -6.30
N PRO A 548 7.18 46.20 -5.89
CA PRO A 548 8.38 46.99 -5.65
C PRO A 548 9.00 47.53 -6.98
N GLU A 549 9.72 48.61 -6.88
CA GLU A 549 10.43 49.22 -8.02
C GLU A 549 11.60 48.35 -8.56
N SER A 550 11.97 47.27 -7.85
CA SER A 550 12.96 46.29 -8.28
C SER A 550 12.38 45.22 -9.22
N LEU A 551 11.04 45.06 -9.30
CA LEU A 551 10.39 43.97 -10.02
C LEU A 551 10.65 44.06 -11.52
N VAL A 552 11.20 42.99 -12.13
CA VAL A 552 11.59 42.90 -13.55
C VAL A 552 10.66 41.98 -14.34
N SER A 553 10.18 40.89 -13.72
CA SER A 553 9.35 39.90 -14.42
C SER A 553 8.23 39.33 -13.57
N ILE A 554 7.10 39.06 -14.24
CA ILE A 554 5.94 38.36 -13.70
C ILE A 554 5.72 37.12 -14.57
N GLY A 555 5.73 35.93 -13.96
CA GLY A 555 5.67 34.62 -14.62
C GLY A 555 4.31 34.24 -15.22
N ASP A 556 4.30 33.09 -15.87
CA ASP A 556 3.08 32.52 -16.44
C ASP A 556 2.06 32.18 -15.37
N TYR A 557 0.79 32.56 -15.59
CA TYR A 557 -0.31 32.31 -14.65
C TYR A 557 -0.10 32.88 -13.23
N ALA A 558 0.87 33.76 -13.01
CA ALA A 558 1.28 34.22 -11.68
C ALA A 558 0.12 34.69 -10.79
N PHE A 559 -0.87 35.39 -11.34
CA PHE A 559 -2.09 35.87 -10.69
C PHE A 559 -3.37 35.37 -11.38
N TYR A 560 -3.28 34.24 -12.06
CA TYR A 560 -4.43 33.64 -12.74
C TYR A 560 -5.60 33.41 -11.77
N THR A 561 -6.79 33.94 -12.09
CA THR A 561 -7.99 33.89 -11.23
C THR A 561 -7.79 34.45 -9.82
N SER A 562 -6.91 35.42 -9.66
CA SER A 562 -6.75 36.17 -8.40
C SER A 562 -7.92 37.12 -8.15
N GLY A 563 -8.05 37.61 -6.90
CA GLY A 563 -9.07 38.59 -6.52
C GLY A 563 -8.72 40.05 -6.85
N LEU A 564 -7.58 40.32 -7.50
CA LEU A 564 -7.09 41.68 -7.79
C LEU A 564 -8.14 42.49 -8.54
N THR A 565 -8.46 43.67 -8.00
CA THR A 565 -9.45 44.60 -8.57
C THR A 565 -8.83 45.74 -9.33
N SER A 566 -7.63 46.13 -8.96
CA SER A 566 -6.83 47.16 -9.65
C SER A 566 -5.38 46.73 -9.70
N LEU A 567 -4.65 47.21 -10.70
CA LEU A 567 -3.25 46.87 -10.92
C LEU A 567 -2.47 48.08 -11.40
N VAL A 568 -1.35 48.34 -10.74
CA VAL A 568 -0.31 49.27 -11.23
C VAL A 568 0.97 48.48 -11.44
N VAL A 569 1.43 48.41 -12.67
CA VAL A 569 2.67 47.72 -13.04
C VAL A 569 3.81 48.71 -13.09
N PRO A 570 4.91 48.55 -12.28
CA PRO A 570 6.02 49.49 -12.24
C PRO A 570 6.82 49.50 -13.55
N ASN A 571 7.59 50.59 -13.75
CA ASN A 571 8.36 50.83 -14.98
C ASN A 571 9.54 49.86 -15.17
N THR A 572 9.94 49.15 -14.15
CA THR A 572 11.02 48.15 -14.16
C THR A 572 10.58 46.80 -14.75
N VAL A 573 9.29 46.52 -14.76
CA VAL A 573 8.76 45.25 -15.32
C VAL A 573 8.92 45.28 -16.84
N GLN A 574 9.69 44.34 -17.36
CA GLN A 574 9.95 44.18 -18.80
C GLN A 574 9.05 43.13 -19.45
N GLN A 575 8.69 42.06 -18.70
CA GLN A 575 7.94 40.95 -19.21
C GLN A 575 6.78 40.56 -18.29
N MET A 576 5.63 40.32 -18.87
CA MET A 576 4.49 39.62 -18.23
C MET A 576 4.22 38.33 -18.97
N GLY A 577 4.15 37.22 -18.20
CA GLY A 577 3.98 35.88 -18.71
C GLY A 577 2.62 35.62 -19.33
N ARG A 578 2.49 34.44 -19.92
CA ARG A 578 1.24 33.90 -20.47
C ARG A 578 0.18 33.81 -19.37
N MET A 579 -1.03 34.31 -19.63
CA MET A 579 -2.16 34.28 -18.71
C MET A 579 -1.84 34.83 -17.31
N ALA A 580 -0.84 35.67 -17.14
CA ALA A 580 -0.35 36.13 -15.85
C ALA A 580 -1.45 36.66 -14.92
N PHE A 581 -2.45 37.37 -15.44
CA PHE A 581 -3.59 37.94 -14.71
C PHE A 581 -4.92 37.46 -15.25
N ALA A 582 -4.94 36.43 -16.10
CA ALA A 582 -6.17 36.00 -16.75
C ALA A 582 -7.23 35.54 -15.71
N GLY A 583 -8.46 35.92 -15.93
CA GLY A 583 -9.58 35.59 -15.06
C GLY A 583 -9.57 36.31 -13.70
N SER A 584 -8.67 37.28 -13.48
CA SER A 584 -8.68 38.14 -12.28
C SER A 584 -9.85 39.10 -12.29
N ALA A 585 -10.24 39.62 -11.10
CA ALA A 585 -11.35 40.56 -10.93
C ALA A 585 -11.02 42.01 -11.33
N LEU A 586 -9.98 42.21 -12.12
CA LEU A 586 -9.47 43.52 -12.52
C LEU A 586 -10.51 44.38 -13.27
N THR A 587 -10.71 45.60 -12.80
CA THR A 587 -11.50 46.64 -13.45
C THR A 587 -10.68 47.80 -13.97
N GLU A 588 -9.51 48.05 -13.37
CA GLU A 588 -8.53 49.03 -13.83
C GLU A 588 -7.14 48.44 -13.84
N VAL A 589 -6.44 48.63 -14.96
CA VAL A 589 -5.02 48.25 -15.16
C VAL A 589 -4.25 49.41 -15.67
N SER A 590 -3.23 49.82 -14.95
CA SER A 590 -2.28 50.88 -15.37
C SER A 590 -0.89 50.29 -15.55
N VAL A 591 -0.40 50.26 -16.76
CA VAL A 591 0.93 49.82 -17.09
C VAL A 591 1.77 51.03 -17.40
N VAL A 592 2.81 51.29 -16.60
CA VAL A 592 3.66 52.45 -16.79
C VAL A 592 4.71 52.27 -17.90
N SER A 593 5.39 53.35 -18.28
CA SER A 593 6.43 53.26 -19.28
C SER A 593 7.60 52.40 -18.81
N GLY A 594 8.00 51.40 -19.61
CA GLY A 594 9.08 50.43 -19.30
C GLY A 594 8.70 49.02 -19.76
N VAL A 595 7.46 48.64 -19.63
CA VAL A 595 6.97 47.37 -20.14
C VAL A 595 7.05 47.34 -21.65
N LYS A 596 7.66 46.27 -22.17
CA LYS A 596 7.88 46.10 -23.63
C LYS A 596 6.99 45.03 -24.22
N THR A 597 6.66 43.97 -23.44
CA THR A 597 5.97 42.76 -23.91
C THR A 597 4.83 42.41 -22.98
N LEU A 598 3.63 42.14 -23.50
CA LEU A 598 2.56 41.42 -22.85
C LEU A 598 2.54 39.97 -23.37
N GLY A 599 2.56 39.00 -22.48
CA GLY A 599 2.46 37.59 -22.84
C GLY A 599 1.10 37.20 -23.45
N ASP A 600 1.04 36.03 -24.03
CA ASP A 600 -0.20 35.48 -24.59
C ASP A 600 -1.31 35.40 -23.52
N TYR A 601 -2.47 35.97 -23.84
CA TYR A 601 -3.66 35.94 -22.96
C TYR A 601 -3.43 36.58 -21.57
N ALA A 602 -2.43 37.43 -21.38
CA ALA A 602 -1.98 37.92 -20.07
C ALA A 602 -3.12 38.42 -19.18
N PHE A 603 -4.12 39.11 -19.75
CA PHE A 603 -5.33 39.63 -19.07
C PHE A 603 -6.61 39.06 -19.64
N ALA A 604 -6.60 37.83 -20.18
CA ALA A 604 -7.80 37.22 -20.74
C ALA A 604 -8.88 37.09 -19.66
N GLY A 605 -10.10 37.41 -19.97
CA GLY A 605 -11.22 37.36 -19.03
C GLY A 605 -11.29 38.53 -18.02
N CYS A 606 -10.37 39.51 -18.10
CA CYS A 606 -10.44 40.70 -17.26
C CYS A 606 -11.32 41.78 -17.95
N ASN A 607 -12.39 42.17 -17.30
CA ASN A 607 -13.30 43.22 -17.79
C ASN A 607 -12.85 44.58 -17.30
N ALA A 608 -11.74 45.10 -17.85
CA ALA A 608 -11.01 46.23 -17.33
C ALA A 608 -10.85 47.35 -18.32
N THR A 609 -10.58 48.54 -17.76
CA THR A 609 -10.00 49.68 -18.51
C THR A 609 -8.47 49.60 -18.43
N PHE A 610 -7.82 49.43 -19.56
CA PHE A 610 -6.36 49.31 -19.71
C PHE A 610 -5.74 50.63 -20.10
N ARG A 611 -4.90 51.20 -19.24
CA ARG A 611 -4.03 52.32 -19.54
C ARG A 611 -2.64 51.83 -19.90
N LEU A 612 -2.28 51.92 -21.18
CA LEU A 612 -1.10 51.26 -21.70
C LEU A 612 -0.08 52.29 -22.21
N PRO A 613 1.24 52.06 -22.01
CA PRO A 613 2.30 53.03 -22.37
C PRO A 613 2.68 52.91 -23.86
N MET A 614 3.42 53.92 -24.31
CA MET A 614 4.06 53.93 -25.64
C MET A 614 5.18 52.88 -25.74
N SER A 615 5.82 52.50 -24.61
CA SER A 615 6.94 51.59 -24.58
C SER A 615 6.55 50.13 -24.94
N LEU A 616 5.25 49.83 -24.93
CA LEU A 616 4.72 48.49 -25.25
C LEU A 616 4.80 48.29 -26.77
N THR A 617 5.71 47.42 -27.21
CA THR A 617 6.00 47.16 -28.61
C THR A 617 5.59 45.78 -29.08
N GLU A 618 5.35 44.82 -28.15
CA GLU A 618 4.96 43.46 -28.44
C GLU A 618 3.69 43.09 -27.67
N MET A 619 2.67 42.79 -28.42
CA MET A 619 1.40 42.27 -27.92
C MET A 619 1.33 40.76 -28.24
N GLY A 620 1.31 39.90 -27.21
CA GLY A 620 1.12 38.48 -27.38
C GLY A 620 -0.21 38.15 -28.03
N LYS A 621 -0.54 36.88 -28.13
CA LYS A 621 -1.79 36.40 -28.71
C LYS A 621 -2.98 36.75 -27.79
N TYR A 622 -3.88 37.61 -28.22
CA TYR A 622 -5.07 38.06 -27.45
C TYR A 622 -4.77 38.42 -25.98
N PRO A 623 -3.77 39.28 -25.70
CA PRO A 623 -3.35 39.54 -24.33
C PRO A 623 -4.41 40.22 -23.47
N LEU A 624 -5.39 40.90 -24.09
CA LEU A 624 -6.54 41.56 -23.42
C LEU A 624 -7.73 41.65 -24.37
N GLY A 625 -8.92 41.91 -23.84
CA GLY A 625 -10.16 42.07 -24.60
C GLY A 625 -10.85 40.77 -25.01
N PHE A 626 -10.34 39.64 -24.58
CA PHE A 626 -10.91 38.30 -24.87
C PHE A 626 -10.98 37.44 -23.61
N THR A 627 -11.96 36.57 -23.54
CA THR A 627 -11.89 35.42 -22.65
C THR A 627 -11.11 34.29 -23.34
N ALA A 628 -10.34 33.55 -22.59
CA ALA A 628 -9.62 32.39 -23.10
C ALA A 628 -9.94 31.16 -22.21
N SER A 629 -10.28 30.04 -22.84
CA SER A 629 -10.44 28.74 -22.19
C SER A 629 -9.49 27.76 -22.84
N GLU A 630 -8.67 27.11 -22.05
CA GLU A 630 -7.71 26.10 -22.50
C GLU A 630 -8.21 24.71 -22.14
N ASN A 631 -8.38 23.83 -23.16
CA ASN A 631 -8.69 22.43 -23.01
C ASN A 631 -7.73 21.63 -23.90
N ASP A 632 -7.01 20.68 -23.33
CA ASP A 632 -6.08 19.76 -24.01
C ASP A 632 -5.09 20.50 -24.97
N GLY A 633 -4.57 21.63 -24.52
CA GLY A 633 -3.63 22.45 -25.30
C GLY A 633 -4.27 23.33 -26.40
N ASN A 634 -5.59 23.28 -26.56
CA ASN A 634 -6.33 24.15 -27.46
C ASN A 634 -6.94 25.31 -26.69
N VAL A 635 -6.63 26.54 -27.12
CA VAL A 635 -7.20 27.76 -26.53
C VAL A 635 -8.34 28.26 -27.42
N THR A 636 -9.54 28.29 -26.82
CA THR A 636 -10.72 28.91 -27.43
C THR A 636 -10.89 30.32 -26.88
N VAL A 637 -11.09 31.30 -27.75
CA VAL A 637 -11.20 32.72 -27.36
C VAL A 637 -12.55 33.30 -27.79
N PHE A 638 -13.11 34.16 -26.93
CA PHE A 638 -14.32 34.95 -27.23
C PHE A 638 -14.05 36.41 -26.89
N LYS A 639 -14.43 37.32 -27.78
CA LYS A 639 -14.30 38.76 -27.57
C LYS A 639 -15.18 39.23 -26.43
N MET A 640 -14.65 40.19 -25.64
CA MET A 640 -15.36 40.86 -24.56
C MET A 640 -15.85 42.25 -25.01
N GLU A 641 -17.05 42.67 -24.59
CA GLU A 641 -17.66 43.91 -25.08
C GLU A 641 -17.30 45.13 -24.23
N ASP A 642 -16.95 44.97 -22.95
CA ASP A 642 -16.76 46.07 -22.00
C ASP A 642 -15.30 46.39 -21.68
N VAL A 643 -14.38 45.98 -22.53
CA VAL A 643 -12.95 46.28 -22.38
C VAL A 643 -12.63 47.58 -23.12
N THR A 644 -11.93 48.50 -22.45
CA THR A 644 -11.49 49.78 -23.02
C THR A 644 -9.98 49.92 -22.95
N VAL A 645 -9.34 50.21 -24.08
CA VAL A 645 -7.90 50.51 -24.16
C VAL A 645 -7.68 52.01 -24.24
N ILE A 646 -6.93 52.56 -23.29
CA ILE A 646 -6.52 53.96 -23.28
C ILE A 646 -5.01 54.02 -23.47
N ALA A 647 -4.54 54.61 -24.56
CA ALA A 647 -3.12 54.64 -24.91
C ALA A 647 -2.81 55.77 -25.86
N PRO A 648 -1.53 56.16 -26.02
CA PRO A 648 -1.10 57.18 -26.99
C PRO A 648 -1.50 56.78 -28.41
N ALA A 649 -1.88 57.76 -29.24
CA ALA A 649 -2.49 57.57 -30.56
C ALA A 649 -1.65 56.73 -31.53
N ALA A 650 -0.32 56.84 -31.48
CA ALA A 650 0.61 56.09 -32.32
C ALA A 650 1.10 54.75 -31.72
N SER A 651 0.57 54.34 -30.55
CA SER A 651 1.05 53.14 -29.83
C SER A 651 0.58 51.84 -30.50
N GLU A 652 1.34 50.77 -30.28
CA GLU A 652 1.00 49.41 -30.64
C GLU A 652 -0.34 48.97 -30.01
N SER A 653 -0.62 49.44 -28.78
CA SER A 653 -1.86 49.16 -28.06
C SER A 653 -3.10 49.71 -28.78
N ILE A 654 -3.04 50.87 -29.38
CA ILE A 654 -4.14 51.43 -30.21
C ILE A 654 -4.26 50.69 -31.53
N ARG A 655 -3.14 50.28 -32.16
CA ARG A 655 -3.17 49.43 -33.35
C ARG A 655 -3.87 48.12 -33.04
N TYR A 656 -3.45 47.42 -31.97
CA TYR A 656 -4.06 46.19 -31.50
C TYR A 656 -5.58 46.34 -31.22
N ALA A 657 -5.96 47.40 -30.51
CA ALA A 657 -7.38 47.64 -30.20
C ALA A 657 -8.23 47.84 -31.46
N LYS A 658 -7.71 48.52 -32.47
CA LYS A 658 -8.38 48.71 -33.77
C LYS A 658 -8.49 47.40 -34.55
N GLU A 659 -7.40 46.63 -34.66
CA GLU A 659 -7.37 45.36 -35.38
C GLU A 659 -8.34 44.31 -34.76
N ASN A 660 -8.53 44.39 -33.44
CA ASN A 660 -9.42 43.47 -32.73
C ASN A 660 -10.79 44.10 -32.41
N GLU A 661 -11.09 45.28 -32.95
CA GLU A 661 -12.37 46.00 -32.78
C GLU A 661 -12.76 46.21 -31.28
N LEU A 662 -11.78 46.45 -30.42
CA LEU A 662 -12.03 46.77 -29.01
C LEU A 662 -12.39 48.28 -28.86
N LYS A 663 -13.08 48.62 -27.76
CA LYS A 663 -13.27 50.02 -27.38
C LYS A 663 -11.90 50.64 -27.07
N TYR A 664 -11.62 51.83 -27.62
CA TYR A 664 -10.37 52.50 -27.34
C TYR A 664 -10.55 54.00 -27.20
N LYS A 665 -9.67 54.60 -26.45
CA LYS A 665 -9.51 56.06 -26.34
C LYS A 665 -8.05 56.42 -26.56
N MET A 666 -7.83 57.27 -27.52
CA MET A 666 -6.47 57.79 -27.79
C MET A 666 -6.18 58.96 -26.86
N ILE A 667 -4.98 58.93 -26.26
CA ILE A 667 -4.49 59.98 -25.42
C ILE A 667 -3.60 60.87 -26.27
N GLY A 668 -3.78 62.19 -26.19
CA GLY A 668 -2.94 63.17 -26.83
C GLY A 668 -3.13 64.57 -26.19
N PRO A 669 -2.23 65.51 -26.51
CA PRO A 669 -2.28 66.86 -25.93
C PRO A 669 -3.56 67.65 -26.23
N GLU A 670 -4.38 67.17 -27.19
CA GLU A 670 -5.62 67.82 -27.61
C GLU A 670 -6.89 67.17 -26.96
N ASP A 671 -6.72 66.18 -26.10
CA ASP A 671 -7.86 65.45 -25.53
C ASP A 671 -8.48 66.21 -24.35
N THR A 672 -9.70 66.69 -24.51
CA THR A 672 -10.43 67.53 -23.52
C THR A 672 -10.81 66.79 -22.24
N ASP A 673 -10.75 65.46 -22.19
CA ASP A 673 -10.93 64.64 -20.98
C ASP A 673 -9.63 64.55 -20.14
N PHE A 674 -8.51 65.10 -20.62
CA PHE A 674 -7.29 65.36 -19.86
C PHE A 674 -7.53 66.61 -18.97
N ASN A 675 -8.17 66.43 -17.85
CA ASN A 675 -8.30 67.54 -16.89
C ASN A 675 -7.14 67.50 -15.89
N GLU A 676 -6.69 68.66 -15.47
CA GLU A 676 -5.65 68.82 -14.45
C GLU A 676 -6.00 68.19 -13.10
N GLU A 677 -7.21 67.78 -12.90
CA GLU A 677 -7.72 67.13 -11.68
C GLU A 677 -7.27 65.66 -11.61
N ASN A 678 -7.30 64.94 -12.72
CA ASN A 678 -6.99 63.52 -12.81
C ASN A 678 -5.65 63.19 -13.41
N TYR A 679 -5.10 64.08 -14.24
CA TYR A 679 -3.87 63.85 -14.95
C TYR A 679 -2.94 65.07 -14.85
N LEU A 680 -1.65 64.76 -14.86
CA LEU A 680 -0.61 65.75 -15.10
C LEU A 680 0.08 65.35 -16.43
N TYR A 681 0.37 66.33 -17.25
CA TYR A 681 0.99 66.10 -18.54
C TYR A 681 2.01 67.21 -18.86
N GLY A 682 2.89 66.88 -19.75
CA GLY A 682 3.91 67.83 -20.22
C GLY A 682 4.74 67.22 -21.35
N THR A 683 5.67 68.02 -21.87
CA THR A 683 6.61 67.61 -22.92
C THR A 683 8.00 67.44 -22.30
N VAL A 684 8.73 66.41 -22.73
CA VAL A 684 10.14 66.23 -22.40
C VAL A 684 10.90 65.76 -23.64
N GLY A 685 11.86 66.48 -24.06
CA GLY A 685 12.63 66.18 -25.31
C GLY A 685 11.69 66.12 -26.52
N ASP A 686 11.63 65.01 -27.22
CA ASP A 686 10.86 64.77 -28.43
C ASP A 686 9.53 64.09 -28.19
N GLY A 687 9.09 63.97 -26.91
CA GLY A 687 7.85 63.26 -26.54
C GLY A 687 7.10 63.88 -25.38
N ASP A 688 5.91 63.37 -25.18
CA ASP A 688 5.01 63.77 -24.12
C ASP A 688 5.06 62.79 -22.93
N TRP A 689 4.77 63.27 -21.73
CA TRP A 689 4.61 62.46 -20.55
C TRP A 689 3.24 62.75 -19.91
N TYR A 690 2.65 61.72 -19.28
CA TYR A 690 1.35 61.74 -18.63
C TYR A 690 1.45 61.05 -17.26
N PHE A 691 0.94 61.69 -16.23
CA PHE A 691 0.85 61.11 -14.88
C PHE A 691 -0.62 61.03 -14.45
N ASP A 692 -1.11 59.84 -14.21
CA ASP A 692 -2.45 59.60 -13.65
C ASP A 692 -2.42 59.69 -12.12
N LYS A 693 -2.99 60.78 -11.59
CA LYS A 693 -3.03 61.04 -10.14
C LYS A 693 -3.82 59.98 -9.36
N ARG A 694 -4.76 59.28 -9.99
CA ARG A 694 -5.61 58.28 -9.37
C ARG A 694 -4.88 56.95 -9.19
N THR A 695 -4.07 56.54 -10.15
CA THR A 695 -3.32 55.29 -10.17
C THR A 695 -1.85 55.46 -9.80
N GLY A 696 -1.34 56.68 -9.77
CA GLY A 696 0.09 56.95 -9.56
C GLY A 696 0.99 56.63 -10.77
N ALA A 697 0.39 56.25 -11.90
CA ALA A 697 1.14 55.86 -13.10
C ALA A 697 1.66 57.04 -13.89
N LEU A 698 2.95 57.02 -14.26
CA LEU A 698 3.61 57.97 -15.17
C LEU A 698 3.90 57.25 -16.50
N SER A 699 3.48 57.80 -17.60
CA SER A 699 3.72 57.30 -18.96
C SER A 699 4.38 58.35 -19.83
N THR A 700 5.29 57.98 -20.77
CA THR A 700 5.90 58.88 -21.74
C THR A 700 6.10 58.21 -23.09
N ASN A 701 5.97 58.96 -24.18
CA ASN A 701 6.30 58.52 -25.53
C ASN A 701 7.66 59.09 -25.99
N ALA A 702 8.42 59.77 -25.10
CA ALA A 702 9.72 60.37 -25.45
C ALA A 702 10.78 59.27 -25.71
N THR A 703 11.44 59.32 -26.90
CA THR A 703 12.47 58.37 -27.30
C THR A 703 13.86 58.68 -26.76
N ASN A 704 14.07 59.89 -26.24
CA ASN A 704 15.36 60.37 -25.74
C ASN A 704 15.19 61.11 -24.40
N VAL A 705 14.92 60.38 -23.34
CA VAL A 705 15.07 60.93 -21.99
C VAL A 705 16.53 60.74 -21.60
N GLY A 706 17.36 61.77 -21.85
CA GLY A 706 18.79 61.69 -21.61
C GLY A 706 19.12 61.25 -20.19
N THR A 707 20.01 60.29 -20.05
CA THR A 707 20.46 59.63 -18.83
C THR A 707 21.11 60.48 -17.75
N LYS A 708 21.10 61.81 -17.87
CA LYS A 708 21.74 62.72 -16.93
C LYS A 708 20.87 63.83 -16.35
N GLN A 709 19.64 63.97 -16.72
CA GLN A 709 18.74 64.96 -16.11
C GLN A 709 17.44 64.22 -15.74
N GLY A 710 17.27 63.93 -14.44
CA GLY A 710 15.97 63.57 -13.92
C GLY A 710 14.92 64.57 -14.44
N PHE A 711 13.67 64.14 -14.58
CA PHE A 711 12.57 64.96 -14.98
C PHE A 711 12.56 66.26 -14.12
N TYR A 712 13.04 67.37 -14.64
CA TYR A 712 13.00 68.65 -13.98
C TYR A 712 11.67 69.32 -14.32
N PHE A 713 10.70 69.18 -13.40
CA PHE A 713 9.51 70.00 -13.46
C PHE A 713 9.85 71.40 -12.96
N THR A 714 9.92 72.38 -13.87
CA THR A 714 10.16 73.78 -13.48
C THR A 714 9.00 74.32 -12.66
N ASN A 715 9.32 75.14 -11.63
CA ASN A 715 8.40 75.95 -10.81
C ASN A 715 7.49 75.19 -9.84
N GLY A 716 8.03 74.44 -8.88
CA GLY A 716 7.29 73.97 -7.73
C GLY A 716 6.31 72.82 -7.98
N GLN A 717 6.25 72.31 -9.20
CA GLN A 717 5.37 71.17 -9.54
C GLN A 717 5.85 69.87 -8.88
N LEU A 718 7.15 69.64 -8.74
CA LEU A 718 7.67 68.49 -7.99
C LEU A 718 7.16 68.43 -6.54
N TRP A 719 6.91 69.56 -5.93
CA TRP A 719 6.41 69.66 -4.55
C TRP A 719 4.92 69.23 -4.45
N LYS A 720 4.11 69.60 -5.44
CA LYS A 720 2.73 69.16 -5.56
C LYS A 720 2.61 67.62 -5.75
N TYR A 721 3.58 67.00 -6.43
CA TYR A 721 3.59 65.56 -6.71
C TYR A 721 4.01 64.74 -5.50
N LYS A 722 4.98 65.19 -4.71
CA LYS A 722 5.26 64.57 -3.38
C LYS A 722 4.06 64.57 -2.47
N GLN A 723 3.19 65.62 -2.51
CA GLN A 723 1.95 65.63 -1.75
C GLN A 723 0.86 64.70 -2.31
N ALA A 724 0.95 64.36 -3.58
CA ALA A 724 0.02 63.43 -4.24
C ALA A 724 0.45 61.94 -4.15
N GLY A 725 1.49 61.64 -3.37
CA GLY A 725 1.90 60.26 -3.11
C GLY A 725 2.89 59.63 -4.12
N VAL A 726 3.51 60.43 -4.99
CA VAL A 726 4.61 59.95 -5.88
C VAL A 726 5.83 59.66 -5.03
N ARG A 727 6.19 58.42 -4.89
CA ARG A 727 7.31 57.95 -4.03
C ARG A 727 8.69 58.09 -4.71
N SER A 728 8.77 58.16 -6.04
CA SER A 728 10.01 58.43 -6.78
C SER A 728 9.73 58.97 -8.19
N VAL A 729 10.56 59.90 -8.65
CA VAL A 729 10.66 60.38 -10.05
C VAL A 729 12.02 60.05 -10.57
#